data_b5bcf4a47e786fa01c215f7d0261a0ca
#
_entry.id   b5bcf4a47e786fa01c215f7d0261a0ca
#
_cell.length_a   1.000
_cell.length_b   1.000
_cell.length_c   1.000
_cell.angle_alpha   90.00
_cell.angle_beta   90.00
_cell.angle_gamma   90.00
#
_symmetry.space_group_name_H-M   'P 1'
#
loop_
_entity.id
_entity.type
_entity.pdbx_description
1 polymer ?
#
loop_
_entity_poly.entity_id
_entity_poly.type
_entity_poly.pdbx_seq_one_letter_code
_entity_poly.pdbx_strand_id
1 'polypeptide(L)'
;MKNLALKALCGAFLLSLAACNSNTDGASSTTTKINSAASKSATLSGKFDGTTEYLYVRNKTLSDNEFKLKNKNNNYVATVELQKGEYEFYVGNATGSVDGTFGPAADTPIVFGTPVEMQKGAKGAFKIRIVMSGNYDFSLDYTKDVPTIKVLRSTKKVAVKRLPPDIPCDKWNGGPITVPVAKAWPNGTKVRDSYSGKVAIVKNGKVTMQPAPESEGILLLEEAKNYTEAPFSWNNANVYFLLTDRFNNGDTSNDHSYGRKSDGEDNIGTWHGGDFSGIVQKLDYLKSLGANAIWVTPIVEQVHGFVGGGTEQSFPFYGYHGYWALDFTKIDKNLGTEEDFQRFVDEAHKRGIRVLVDVVMNHAGSITLKDLQDLGMDDLIINKETLPDDYSDYKPKGYFASWASVNSHIDRENKPAWKKWWGPSWVRAGLPGYDPSGDSEITETIAGLPDFKTEQLTPVSLPEFLKHKADTNAKELSNATVVDYLVSWHSYYVRKFGIDGFRCDTVKHVDAYAWKKLHDSATVALKEWKAENPTKKLDDLPFFMVGEVYDQGVVKDPLWFNNGFQSLINFDYQKEATVDAQCMASAETAYARYAKAVADPGFNVLSYISSHDTKLFFSDYQDFDFQKRAANSFLMLPGQVQTYYGDESGRKLMKHGGYMDQSLRSDMNWNDISKAENAGLIAHWSKLQKFRLVHPAVAEGTHTRISKKPYAFMRVKGKDKVVVASAGRK
;
A
#
# COMPACT_ATOMS: atom_id res chain seq x y z
N MET A 1 -25.79 28.92 18.07
CA MET A 1 -25.75 28.29 16.76
C MET A 1 -24.49 28.64 15.91
N LYS A 2 -23.46 29.26 16.48
CA LYS A 2 -22.19 29.56 15.74
C LYS A 2 -21.01 28.64 16.10
N ASN A 3 -21.19 27.68 16.98
CA ASN A 3 -20.11 26.79 17.45
C ASN A 3 -20.23 25.33 16.98
N LEU A 4 -21.25 24.99 16.18
CA LEU A 4 -21.37 23.63 15.62
C LEU A 4 -20.75 23.48 14.22
N ALA A 5 -20.60 24.58 13.47
CA ALA A 5 -20.04 24.53 12.12
C ALA A 5 -18.54 24.30 12.06
N LEU A 6 -17.80 24.55 13.16
CA LEU A 6 -16.34 24.42 13.17
C LEU A 6 -15.83 23.00 13.52
N LYS A 7 -16.71 22.14 14.03
CA LYS A 7 -16.35 20.74 14.33
C LYS A 7 -16.56 19.78 13.17
N ALA A 8 -17.39 20.14 12.21
CA ALA A 8 -17.64 19.31 11.01
C ALA A 8 -16.56 19.46 9.92
N LEU A 9 -15.74 20.51 9.97
CA LEU A 9 -14.70 20.76 8.95
C LEU A 9 -13.37 20.00 9.17
N CYS A 10 -13.16 19.39 10.33
CA CYS A 10 -11.91 18.66 10.61
C CYS A 10 -11.98 17.13 10.35
N GLY A 11 -13.14 16.59 10.02
CA GLY A 11 -13.35 15.14 9.95
C GLY A 11 -13.04 14.45 8.62
N ALA A 12 -12.93 15.18 7.53
CA ALA A 12 -12.94 14.58 6.19
C ALA A 12 -11.56 14.24 5.57
N PHE A 13 -10.46 14.45 6.30
CA PHE A 13 -9.11 14.25 5.74
C PHE A 13 -8.18 13.39 6.60
N LEU A 14 -8.70 12.61 7.53
CA LEU A 14 -7.93 11.99 8.60
C LEU A 14 -8.05 10.46 8.68
N LEU A 15 -8.09 9.74 7.55
CA LEU A 15 -8.29 8.29 7.63
C LEU A 15 -7.30 7.46 6.83
N SER A 16 -6.05 7.59 7.22
CA SER A 16 -5.15 6.43 7.25
C SER A 16 -4.34 6.34 8.56
N LEU A 17 -4.68 7.16 9.59
CA LEU A 17 -3.86 7.24 10.81
C LEU A 17 -4.66 7.47 12.11
N ALA A 18 -5.93 7.17 12.15
CA ALA A 18 -6.72 7.32 13.36
C ALA A 18 -7.40 6.02 13.77
N ALA A 19 -6.63 4.98 14.00
CA ALA A 19 -7.07 3.86 14.81
C ALA A 19 -6.07 3.69 15.94
N CYS A 20 -6.59 3.77 17.15
CA CYS A 20 -5.99 3.44 18.44
C CYS A 20 -5.45 4.60 19.28
N ASN A 21 -6.33 5.13 20.08
CA ASN A 21 -6.01 5.44 21.47
C ASN A 21 -7.10 4.85 22.35
N SER A 22 -6.95 3.60 22.75
CA SER A 22 -7.51 3.09 23.99
C SER A 22 -6.40 3.04 25.01
N ASN A 23 -6.49 3.92 26.02
CA ASN A 23 -5.65 3.90 27.20
C ASN A 23 -5.75 2.56 27.92
N THR A 24 -4.63 1.90 28.12
CA THR A 24 -4.37 1.19 29.38
C THR A 24 -2.92 1.44 29.75
N ASP A 25 -2.76 1.96 30.95
CA ASP A 25 -1.49 2.19 31.64
C ASP A 25 -0.71 0.88 31.80
N GLY A 26 0.59 1.00 31.65
CA GLY A 26 1.50 0.04 32.24
C GLY A 26 2.71 -0.33 31.40
N ALA A 27 3.81 0.29 31.75
CA ALA A 27 5.15 -0.27 31.79
C ALA A 27 6.10 -0.08 30.62
N SER A 28 7.14 0.56 30.99
CA SER A 28 8.54 0.35 30.61
C SER A 28 9.00 0.88 29.26
N SER A 29 9.49 2.11 29.33
CA SER A 29 10.37 2.71 28.34
C SER A 29 11.69 1.94 28.24
N THR A 30 11.88 1.20 27.19
CA THR A 30 13.22 0.85 26.70
C THR A 30 13.61 1.87 25.65
N THR A 31 14.28 2.91 26.10
CA THR A 31 14.99 3.85 25.24
C THR A 31 16.11 3.12 24.52
N THR A 32 15.90 2.80 23.24
CA THR A 32 16.99 2.36 22.38
C THR A 32 17.84 3.60 22.09
N LYS A 33 19.01 3.68 22.72
CA LYS A 33 20.05 4.66 22.37
C LYS A 33 20.51 4.36 20.95
N ILE A 34 20.15 5.21 20.02
CA ILE A 34 20.78 5.25 18.69
C ILE A 34 22.12 5.94 18.89
N ASN A 35 23.21 5.18 18.73
CA ASN A 35 24.55 5.72 18.77
C ASN A 35 24.74 6.69 17.60
N SER A 36 25.01 7.94 17.93
CA SER A 36 25.46 8.97 17.02
C SER A 36 26.80 8.59 16.42
N ALA A 37 26.85 8.30 15.14
CA ALA A 37 28.12 8.36 14.40
C ALA A 37 28.51 9.83 14.28
N ALA A 38 29.63 10.20 14.92
CA ALA A 38 30.16 11.55 14.88
C ALA A 38 30.36 12.02 13.44
N SER A 39 29.52 12.94 12.97
CA SER A 39 29.75 13.68 11.74
C SER A 39 30.95 14.61 11.95
N LYS A 40 31.93 14.54 11.08
CA LYS A 40 33.04 15.51 11.07
C LYS A 40 32.47 16.90 10.82
N SER A 41 32.50 17.76 11.84
CA SER A 41 32.09 19.14 11.75
C SER A 41 32.98 19.89 10.75
N ALA A 42 32.39 20.40 9.68
CA ALA A 42 33.01 21.42 8.88
C ALA A 42 32.87 22.75 9.64
N THR A 43 33.96 23.31 10.06
CA THR A 43 34.01 24.61 10.75
C THR A 43 33.62 25.71 9.76
N LEU A 44 32.42 26.24 9.87
CA LEU A 44 31.98 27.43 9.14
C LEU A 44 32.37 28.66 9.97
N SER A 45 33.32 29.43 9.47
CA SER A 45 33.76 30.67 10.10
C SER A 45 32.78 31.80 9.88
N GLY A 46 32.09 32.19 10.90
CA GLY A 46 31.80 33.53 11.37
C GLY A 46 30.99 34.53 10.56
N LYS A 47 30.55 34.28 9.33
CA LYS A 47 29.61 35.18 8.64
C LYS A 47 28.58 34.36 7.87
N PHE A 48 27.34 34.79 8.02
CA PHE A 48 26.28 34.39 7.08
C PHE A 48 26.72 34.90 5.69
N ASP A 49 27.22 33.99 4.88
CA ASP A 49 27.76 34.31 3.55
C ASP A 49 26.75 34.04 2.42
N GLY A 50 25.53 33.68 2.80
CA GLY A 50 24.48 33.38 1.84
C GLY A 50 24.64 32.03 1.12
N THR A 51 25.62 31.19 1.47
CA THR A 51 25.92 29.97 0.73
C THR A 51 25.47 28.68 1.38
N THR A 52 25.45 28.58 2.70
CA THR A 52 24.98 27.37 3.40
C THR A 52 24.52 27.69 4.82
N GLU A 53 23.24 27.38 5.10
CA GLU A 53 22.65 27.50 6.43
C GLU A 53 22.11 26.18 6.91
N TYR A 54 22.08 26.02 8.25
CA TYR A 54 21.61 24.83 8.89
C TYR A 54 20.45 25.13 9.82
N LEU A 55 19.50 24.21 9.87
CA LEU A 55 18.42 24.19 10.84
C LEU A 55 18.82 23.29 12.01
N TYR A 56 18.80 23.84 13.22
CA TYR A 56 19.03 23.08 14.42
C TYR A 56 17.75 22.91 15.21
N VAL A 57 17.41 21.69 15.52
CA VAL A 57 16.27 21.39 16.38
C VAL A 57 16.79 20.97 17.74
N ARG A 58 16.36 21.69 18.78
CA ARG A 58 16.84 21.48 20.15
C ARG A 58 16.10 20.39 20.92
N ASN A 59 15.15 19.71 20.33
CA ASN A 59 14.42 18.68 21.06
C ASN A 59 15.18 17.36 21.10
N LYS A 60 15.18 16.70 22.25
CA LYS A 60 15.92 15.47 22.57
C LYS A 60 15.56 14.25 21.71
N THR A 61 14.55 14.34 20.88
CA THR A 61 14.05 13.22 20.05
C THR A 61 14.51 13.24 18.60
N LEU A 62 15.16 14.33 18.15
CA LEU A 62 15.79 14.37 16.82
C LEU A 62 17.29 14.17 16.98
N SER A 63 17.75 12.98 16.63
CA SER A 63 19.17 12.72 16.46
C SER A 63 19.74 13.63 15.37
N ASP A 64 20.86 14.22 15.63
CA ASP A 64 21.86 14.92 14.83
C ASP A 64 21.80 14.90 13.29
N ASN A 65 20.62 15.04 12.69
CA ASN A 65 20.50 15.22 11.26
C ASN A 65 20.65 16.69 10.91
N GLU A 66 21.79 17.04 10.35
CA GLU A 66 22.05 18.34 9.75
C GLU A 66 21.09 18.57 8.59
N PHE A 67 20.09 19.42 8.79
CA PHE A 67 19.21 19.82 7.71
C PHE A 67 19.84 20.97 6.94
N LYS A 68 20.49 20.64 5.82
CA LYS A 68 21.05 21.65 4.92
C LYS A 68 19.94 22.35 4.17
N LEU A 69 19.90 23.69 4.32
CA LEU A 69 19.02 24.53 3.52
C LEU A 69 19.65 24.75 2.13
N LYS A 70 18.91 24.45 1.07
CA LYS A 70 19.35 24.71 -0.30
C LYS A 70 18.97 26.12 -0.73
N ASN A 71 19.96 26.90 -1.16
CA ASN A 71 19.71 28.23 -1.70
C ASN A 71 19.00 28.14 -3.06
N LYS A 72 17.87 28.83 -3.17
CA LYS A 72 17.19 29.12 -4.43
C LYS A 72 16.87 30.62 -4.45
N ASN A 73 17.72 31.43 -5.12
CA ASN A 73 17.52 32.85 -5.31
C ASN A 73 17.26 33.63 -3.99
N ASN A 74 18.16 33.49 -3.03
CA ASN A 74 18.10 34.08 -1.69
C ASN A 74 16.95 33.53 -0.78
N ASN A 75 16.26 32.53 -1.21
CA ASN A 75 15.40 31.69 -0.37
C ASN A 75 16.08 30.39 -0.05
N TYR A 76 16.12 30.03 1.23
CA TYR A 76 16.68 28.77 1.70
C TYR A 76 15.54 27.87 2.10
N VAL A 77 15.52 26.65 1.58
CA VAL A 77 14.46 25.69 1.85
C VAL A 77 15.03 24.36 2.34
N ALA A 78 14.39 23.78 3.35
CA ALA A 78 14.62 22.42 3.78
C ALA A 78 13.27 21.74 4.04
N THR A 79 13.17 20.47 3.68
CA THR A 79 12.03 19.64 4.08
C THR A 79 12.50 18.71 5.19
N VAL A 80 11.80 18.73 6.32
CA VAL A 80 12.17 17.99 7.54
C VAL A 80 11.01 17.08 7.93
N GLU A 81 11.30 15.80 8.17
CA GLU A 81 10.32 14.88 8.75
C GLU A 81 10.25 15.11 10.26
N LEU A 82 9.07 15.49 10.75
CA LEU A 82 8.80 15.70 12.17
C LEU A 82 7.71 14.72 12.63
N GLN A 83 7.95 14.12 13.79
CA GLN A 83 6.95 13.30 14.47
C GLN A 83 5.98 14.18 15.27
N LYS A 84 4.82 13.66 15.65
CA LYS A 84 3.90 14.35 16.56
C LYS A 84 4.64 14.72 17.86
N GLY A 85 4.59 15.99 18.24
CA GLY A 85 5.31 16.50 19.41
C GLY A 85 5.51 18.00 19.40
N GLU A 86 6.21 18.49 20.40
CA GLU A 86 6.61 19.90 20.52
C GLU A 86 8.11 20.01 20.27
N TYR A 87 8.50 20.97 19.44
CA TYR A 87 9.88 21.17 19.03
C TYR A 87 10.29 22.62 19.24
N GLU A 88 11.54 22.77 19.63
CA GLU A 88 12.23 24.05 19.67
C GLU A 88 13.36 24.03 18.65
N PHE A 89 13.48 25.07 17.85
CA PHE A 89 14.53 25.15 16.86
C PHE A 89 15.04 26.59 16.66
N TYR A 90 16.20 26.69 16.05
CA TYR A 90 16.82 27.94 15.58
C TYR A 90 17.59 27.66 14.29
N VAL A 91 17.94 28.71 13.58
CA VAL A 91 18.76 28.65 12.37
C VAL A 91 20.18 29.08 12.72
N GLY A 92 21.19 28.35 12.27
CA GLY A 92 22.54 28.75 12.60
C GLY A 92 23.63 27.89 11.99
N ASN A 93 24.86 28.15 12.40
CA ASN A 93 26.03 27.38 11.99
C ASN A 93 26.21 26.11 12.84
N ALA A 94 27.02 25.18 12.36
CA ALA A 94 27.28 23.87 13.00
C ALA A 94 27.85 23.96 14.41
N THR A 95 28.43 25.09 14.80
CA THR A 95 29.06 25.25 16.11
C THR A 95 28.09 25.73 17.20
N GLY A 96 26.88 26.16 16.83
CA GLY A 96 25.91 26.71 17.78
C GLY A 96 26.38 27.99 18.48
N SER A 97 27.38 28.69 17.88
CA SER A 97 27.87 29.96 18.46
C SER A 97 26.78 31.02 18.39
N VAL A 98 26.68 31.85 19.44
CA VAL A 98 25.67 32.94 19.53
C VAL A 98 25.77 33.87 18.32
N ASP A 99 26.95 34.15 17.83
CA ASP A 99 27.18 35.06 16.68
C ASP A 99 26.80 34.46 15.32
N GLY A 100 26.57 33.16 15.25
CA GLY A 100 26.17 32.45 14.04
C GLY A 100 24.74 31.92 14.06
N THR A 101 23.95 32.28 15.07
CA THR A 101 22.56 31.83 15.20
C THR A 101 21.56 32.91 14.83
N PHE A 102 20.47 32.48 14.23
CA PHE A 102 19.29 33.30 13.95
C PHE A 102 18.07 32.70 14.65
N GLY A 103 17.37 33.50 15.42
CA GLY A 103 16.17 33.10 16.12
C GLY A 103 15.24 34.29 16.38
N PRO A 104 14.13 34.08 17.06
CA PRO A 104 13.27 35.17 17.49
C PRO A 104 13.90 35.90 18.69
N ALA A 105 13.51 37.15 18.93
CA ALA A 105 13.98 37.95 20.08
C ALA A 105 13.67 37.27 21.43
N ALA A 106 12.55 36.57 21.52
CA ALA A 106 12.12 35.74 22.62
C ALA A 106 11.48 34.46 22.07
N ASP A 107 11.30 33.44 22.91
CA ASP A 107 10.61 32.20 22.54
C ASP A 107 9.29 32.53 21.82
N THR A 108 9.21 32.12 20.55
CA THR A 108 8.09 32.50 19.67
C THR A 108 7.44 31.27 19.05
N PRO A 109 6.12 31.11 19.20
CA PRO A 109 5.39 30.03 18.53
C PRO A 109 5.32 30.25 17.02
N ILE A 110 5.55 29.20 16.26
CA ILE A 110 5.33 29.17 14.82
C ILE A 110 3.86 28.85 14.52
N VAL A 111 3.24 29.75 13.75
CA VAL A 111 1.94 29.49 13.12
C VAL A 111 2.22 29.07 11.69
N PHE A 112 1.71 27.90 11.29
CA PHE A 112 1.94 27.37 9.92
C PHE A 112 1.47 28.39 8.86
N GLY A 113 2.32 28.60 7.86
CA GLY A 113 2.05 29.53 6.78
C GLY A 113 2.36 30.99 7.07
N THR A 114 2.59 31.38 8.33
CA THR A 114 2.89 32.74 8.72
C THR A 114 4.41 32.95 8.85
N PRO A 115 5.01 33.93 8.13
CA PRO A 115 6.40 34.29 8.30
C PRO A 115 6.67 34.87 9.70
N VAL A 116 7.75 34.45 10.33
CA VAL A 116 8.21 34.98 11.62
C VAL A 116 9.61 35.58 11.46
N GLU A 117 9.83 36.78 12.00
CA GLU A 117 11.07 37.52 11.90
C GLU A 117 12.19 36.81 12.72
N MET A 118 13.42 36.87 12.16
CA MET A 118 14.62 36.35 12.76
C MET A 118 15.62 37.46 13.06
N GLN A 119 16.30 37.34 14.19
CA GLN A 119 17.39 38.24 14.59
C GLN A 119 18.69 37.46 14.77
N LYS A 120 19.79 38.05 14.34
CA LYS A 120 21.12 37.49 14.53
C LYS A 120 21.49 37.55 16.03
N GLY A 121 22.07 36.45 16.56
CA GLY A 121 22.48 36.38 17.95
C GLY A 121 21.31 36.31 18.94
N ALA A 122 20.10 36.05 18.48
CA ALA A 122 18.92 35.95 19.34
C ALA A 122 19.01 34.78 20.32
N LYS A 123 18.53 35.00 21.54
CA LYS A 123 18.52 33.97 22.61
C LYS A 123 17.23 33.14 22.63
N GLY A 124 16.18 33.56 21.92
CA GLY A 124 14.91 32.86 21.82
C GLY A 124 14.95 31.69 20.83
N ALA A 125 14.09 30.71 21.03
CA ALA A 125 13.85 29.62 20.09
C ALA A 125 12.47 29.75 19.43
N PHE A 126 12.36 29.27 18.18
CA PHE A 126 11.06 29.05 17.57
C PHE A 126 10.44 27.79 18.18
N LYS A 127 9.19 27.90 18.58
CA LYS A 127 8.43 26.75 19.13
C LYS A 127 7.38 26.32 18.15
N ILE A 128 7.34 25.04 17.82
CA ILE A 128 6.35 24.46 16.91
C ILE A 128 5.71 23.23 17.52
N ARG A 129 4.39 23.18 17.46
CA ARG A 129 3.63 22.00 17.86
C ARG A 129 3.20 21.23 16.62
N ILE A 130 3.75 20.03 16.47
CA ILE A 130 3.40 19.09 15.41
C ILE A 130 2.26 18.21 15.92
N VAL A 131 1.08 18.39 15.35
CA VAL A 131 -0.12 17.61 15.73
C VAL A 131 -0.23 16.32 14.95
N MET A 132 0.40 16.23 13.75
CA MET A 132 0.50 15.05 12.92
C MET A 132 1.92 14.86 12.41
N SER A 133 2.46 13.64 12.53
CA SER A 133 3.75 13.28 11.94
C SER A 133 3.73 13.47 10.43
N GLY A 134 4.85 13.92 9.86
CA GLY A 134 4.98 14.14 8.42
C GLY A 134 6.11 15.08 8.05
N ASN A 135 6.19 15.41 6.78
CA ASN A 135 7.20 16.34 6.28
C ASN A 135 6.72 17.79 6.41
N TYR A 136 7.66 18.67 6.79
CA TYR A 136 7.43 20.09 6.96
C TYR A 136 8.50 20.86 6.18
N ASP A 137 8.05 21.83 5.35
CA ASP A 137 8.92 22.71 4.59
C ASP A 137 9.25 23.92 5.43
N PHE A 138 10.53 24.11 5.70
CA PHE A 138 11.10 25.31 6.29
C PHE A 138 11.64 26.18 5.17
N SER A 139 11.17 27.41 5.06
CA SER A 139 11.68 28.40 4.10
C SER A 139 12.14 29.64 4.83
N LEU A 140 13.35 30.07 4.51
CA LEU A 140 13.95 31.30 5.04
C LEU A 140 14.09 32.31 3.90
N ASP A 141 13.58 33.49 4.13
CA ASP A 141 13.63 34.60 3.19
C ASP A 141 14.60 35.67 3.71
N TYR A 142 15.67 35.89 2.96
CA TYR A 142 16.70 36.90 3.24
C TYR A 142 16.68 38.06 2.23
N THR A 143 15.60 38.18 1.47
CA THR A 143 15.44 39.26 0.51
C THR A 143 15.04 40.57 1.18
N LYS A 144 14.67 40.55 2.47
CA LYS A 144 14.28 41.70 3.29
C LYS A 144 15.36 42.02 4.29
N ASP A 145 15.36 43.28 4.76
CA ASP A 145 16.29 43.77 5.79
C ASP A 145 16.23 42.93 7.09
N VAL A 146 15.03 42.44 7.42
CA VAL A 146 14.83 41.49 8.51
C VAL A 146 14.48 40.12 7.91
N PRO A 147 15.35 39.12 8.05
CA PRO A 147 15.09 37.80 7.56
C PRO A 147 13.87 37.16 8.24
N THR A 148 13.13 36.34 7.51
CA THR A 148 11.96 35.62 8.06
C THR A 148 12.07 34.14 7.84
N ILE A 149 11.48 33.37 8.76
CA ILE A 149 11.27 31.94 8.62
C ILE A 149 9.77 31.64 8.52
N LYS A 150 9.42 30.73 7.61
CA LYS A 150 8.06 30.25 7.43
C LYS A 150 8.09 28.72 7.40
N VAL A 151 7.17 28.09 8.11
CA VAL A 151 7.02 26.63 8.13
C VAL A 151 5.65 26.27 7.58
N LEU A 152 5.64 25.34 6.64
CA LEU A 152 4.43 24.75 6.06
C LEU A 152 4.50 23.23 6.21
N ARG A 153 3.36 22.58 6.29
CA ARG A 153 3.34 21.13 6.08
C ARG A 153 3.72 20.86 4.64
N SER A 154 4.76 20.05 4.45
CA SER A 154 5.22 19.71 3.12
C SER A 154 4.28 18.70 2.49
N THR A 155 3.93 18.96 1.23
CA THR A 155 3.29 17.96 0.37
C THR A 155 4.30 17.07 -0.31
N LYS A 156 5.58 17.41 -0.21
CA LYS A 156 6.66 16.57 -0.72
C LYS A 156 6.95 15.47 0.29
N LYS A 157 6.67 14.22 -0.07
CA LYS A 157 7.44 13.13 0.52
C LYS A 157 8.84 13.26 -0.03
N VAL A 158 9.75 13.82 0.74
CA VAL A 158 11.16 13.65 0.45
C VAL A 158 11.40 12.16 0.64
N ALA A 159 11.76 11.47 -0.43
CA ALA A 159 12.38 10.16 -0.31
C ALA A 159 13.73 10.40 0.37
N VAL A 160 13.71 10.54 1.68
CA VAL A 160 14.93 10.52 2.48
C VAL A 160 15.44 9.11 2.30
N LYS A 161 16.57 8.96 1.61
CA LYS A 161 17.26 7.69 1.55
C LYS A 161 17.60 7.32 2.99
N ARG A 162 16.77 6.49 3.61
CA ARG A 162 17.04 5.99 4.96
C ARG A 162 18.26 5.09 4.89
N LEU A 163 19.14 5.22 5.86
CA LEU A 163 20.17 4.20 6.04
C LEU A 163 19.51 2.99 6.72
N PRO A 164 19.78 1.78 6.23
CA PRO A 164 19.36 0.58 6.92
C PRO A 164 19.88 0.58 8.37
N PRO A 165 19.09 0.07 9.35
CA PRO A 165 19.51 0.06 10.74
C PRO A 165 20.82 -0.72 10.90
N ASP A 166 21.76 -0.20 11.68
CA ASP A 166 22.98 -0.93 12.02
C ASP A 166 22.67 -1.93 13.15
N ILE A 167 22.42 -3.16 12.75
CA ILE A 167 22.21 -4.26 13.69
C ILE A 167 23.31 -5.32 13.54
N PRO A 168 23.67 -6.01 14.63
CA PRO A 168 24.65 -7.08 14.59
C PRO A 168 24.19 -8.19 13.64
N CYS A 169 25.03 -8.53 12.68
CA CYS A 169 24.85 -9.65 11.76
C CYS A 169 26.20 -10.31 11.45
N ASP A 170 26.17 -11.61 11.15
CA ASP A 170 27.36 -12.27 10.65
C ASP A 170 27.81 -11.61 9.34
N LYS A 171 29.12 -11.40 9.21
CA LYS A 171 29.72 -10.85 8.00
C LYS A 171 30.16 -11.97 7.07
N TRP A 172 29.71 -11.88 5.82
CA TRP A 172 30.15 -12.78 4.77
C TRP A 172 31.34 -12.21 4.01
N ASN A 173 32.43 -12.96 3.95
CA ASN A 173 33.67 -12.58 3.24
C ASN A 173 33.67 -12.94 1.75
N GLY A 174 32.52 -13.41 1.19
CA GLY A 174 32.43 -13.84 -0.20
C GLY A 174 32.90 -15.28 -0.45
N GLY A 175 33.37 -15.99 0.57
CA GLY A 175 33.84 -17.36 0.47
C GLY A 175 32.74 -18.42 0.68
N PRO A 176 33.10 -19.72 0.59
CA PRO A 176 32.19 -20.82 0.84
C PRO A 176 31.77 -20.88 2.31
N ILE A 177 30.55 -21.35 2.55
CA ILE A 177 30.02 -21.63 3.90
C ILE A 177 29.72 -23.11 4.05
N THR A 178 29.82 -23.61 5.29
CA THR A 178 29.56 -25.01 5.63
C THR A 178 28.27 -25.09 6.43
N VAL A 179 27.27 -25.73 5.85
CA VAL A 179 25.91 -25.84 6.41
C VAL A 179 25.72 -27.27 6.97
N PRO A 180 25.30 -27.46 8.25
CA PRO A 180 24.96 -28.74 8.78
C PRO A 180 23.60 -29.18 8.23
N VAL A 181 23.58 -30.31 7.54
CA VAL A 181 22.37 -30.83 6.84
C VAL A 181 22.02 -32.27 7.24
N ALA A 182 22.65 -32.81 8.28
CA ALA A 182 22.41 -34.19 8.72
C ALA A 182 20.94 -34.54 9.03
N LYS A 183 20.18 -33.54 9.50
CA LYS A 183 18.73 -33.70 9.74
C LYS A 183 17.91 -33.71 8.44
N ALA A 184 18.46 -33.18 7.36
CA ALA A 184 17.80 -33.12 6.06
C ALA A 184 18.19 -34.35 5.20
N TRP A 185 19.48 -34.63 5.07
CA TRP A 185 20.00 -35.62 4.13
C TRP A 185 21.16 -36.43 4.72
N PRO A 186 21.22 -37.78 4.45
CA PRO A 186 22.33 -38.63 4.84
C PRO A 186 23.61 -38.32 4.05
N ASN A 187 24.74 -38.79 4.56
CA ASN A 187 26.01 -38.73 3.83
C ASN A 187 25.90 -39.40 2.45
N GLY A 188 26.56 -38.83 1.46
CA GLY A 188 26.50 -39.31 0.07
C GLY A 188 25.39 -38.69 -0.77
N THR A 189 24.38 -38.02 -0.15
CA THR A 189 23.33 -37.31 -0.91
C THR A 189 23.94 -36.15 -1.72
N LYS A 190 23.56 -36.05 -3.00
CA LYS A 190 23.86 -34.88 -3.82
C LYS A 190 22.84 -33.78 -3.51
N VAL A 191 23.34 -32.65 -3.11
CA VAL A 191 22.55 -31.48 -2.77
C VAL A 191 22.88 -30.36 -3.76
N ARG A 192 21.85 -29.67 -4.29
CA ARG A 192 21.97 -28.54 -5.19
C ARG A 192 21.56 -27.25 -4.48
N ASP A 193 22.27 -26.17 -4.73
CA ASP A 193 21.77 -24.82 -4.49
C ASP A 193 20.89 -24.44 -5.68
N SER A 194 19.59 -24.35 -5.47
CA SER A 194 18.62 -24.00 -6.51
C SER A 194 18.87 -22.61 -7.11
N TYR A 195 19.46 -21.69 -6.32
CA TYR A 195 19.76 -20.34 -6.78
C TYR A 195 20.85 -20.30 -7.86
N SER A 196 21.95 -21.03 -7.65
CA SER A 196 23.13 -21.03 -8.54
C SER A 196 23.26 -22.27 -9.43
N GLY A 197 22.50 -23.33 -9.14
CA GLY A 197 22.63 -24.63 -9.79
C GLY A 197 23.85 -25.47 -9.33
N LYS A 198 24.70 -24.96 -8.44
CA LYS A 198 25.86 -25.68 -7.93
C LYS A 198 25.46 -26.90 -7.12
N VAL A 199 26.23 -28.01 -7.26
CA VAL A 199 25.97 -29.29 -6.58
C VAL A 199 27.15 -29.60 -5.68
N ALA A 200 26.85 -30.14 -4.48
CA ALA A 200 27.83 -30.68 -3.56
C ALA A 200 27.29 -31.98 -2.95
N ILE A 201 28.20 -32.77 -2.36
CA ILE A 201 27.86 -34.08 -1.70
C ILE A 201 27.89 -33.88 -0.19
N VAL A 202 26.87 -34.39 0.51
CA VAL A 202 26.86 -34.39 1.97
C VAL A 202 28.01 -35.25 2.49
N LYS A 203 28.91 -34.67 3.28
CA LYS A 203 30.01 -35.34 3.96
C LYS A 203 29.99 -35.00 5.44
N ASN A 204 30.06 -36.00 6.31
CA ASN A 204 30.01 -35.82 7.77
C ASN A 204 28.81 -34.96 8.24
N GLY A 205 27.64 -35.18 7.60
CA GLY A 205 26.42 -34.44 7.89
C GLY A 205 26.41 -32.97 7.47
N LYS A 206 27.35 -32.56 6.61
CA LYS A 206 27.54 -31.15 6.20
C LYS A 206 27.66 -31.00 4.69
N VAL A 207 27.30 -29.83 4.17
CA VAL A 207 27.56 -29.42 2.80
C VAL A 207 28.36 -28.09 2.86
N THR A 208 29.46 -28.03 2.09
CA THR A 208 30.23 -26.80 1.89
C THR A 208 29.98 -26.28 0.50
N MET A 209 29.48 -25.06 0.39
CA MET A 209 29.11 -24.44 -0.88
C MET A 209 29.30 -22.93 -0.81
N GLN A 210 29.69 -22.33 -1.92
CA GLN A 210 29.82 -20.87 -2.03
C GLN A 210 28.54 -20.28 -2.59
N PRO A 211 27.85 -19.40 -1.85
CA PRO A 211 26.72 -18.64 -2.38
C PRO A 211 27.11 -17.86 -3.65
N ALA A 212 26.17 -17.67 -4.56
CA ALA A 212 26.39 -16.84 -5.72
C ALA A 212 26.64 -15.37 -5.29
N PRO A 213 27.52 -14.62 -5.94
CA PRO A 213 27.78 -13.21 -5.57
C PRO A 213 26.55 -12.33 -5.57
N GLU A 214 25.61 -12.57 -6.50
CA GLU A 214 24.38 -11.84 -6.68
C GLU A 214 23.24 -12.28 -5.74
N SER A 215 23.45 -13.36 -4.95
CA SER A 215 22.43 -13.93 -4.06
C SER A 215 22.31 -13.22 -2.71
N GLU A 216 23.15 -12.24 -2.43
CA GLU A 216 23.28 -11.62 -1.11
C GLU A 216 23.47 -12.66 0.02
N GLY A 217 24.26 -13.69 -0.28
CA GLY A 217 24.68 -14.71 0.69
C GLY A 217 23.67 -15.81 1.00
N ILE A 218 22.52 -15.88 0.28
CA ILE A 218 21.57 -16.99 0.47
C ILE A 218 21.98 -18.24 -0.30
N LEU A 219 21.76 -19.40 0.29
CA LEU A 219 21.74 -20.73 -0.33
C LEU A 219 20.36 -21.33 -0.19
N LEU A 220 19.81 -21.82 -1.31
CA LEU A 220 18.53 -22.52 -1.40
C LEU A 220 18.79 -24.00 -1.70
N LEU A 221 18.98 -24.78 -0.64
CA LEU A 221 19.44 -26.17 -0.77
C LEU A 221 18.29 -27.15 -0.91
N GLU A 222 18.39 -28.00 -1.91
CA GLU A 222 17.48 -29.10 -2.24
C GLU A 222 18.25 -30.35 -2.62
N GLU A 223 17.63 -31.52 -2.62
CA GLU A 223 18.23 -32.72 -3.21
C GLU A 223 18.44 -32.53 -4.72
N ALA A 224 19.60 -32.88 -5.26
CA ALA A 224 19.91 -32.65 -6.67
C ALA A 224 19.17 -33.64 -7.57
N LYS A 225 17.92 -33.34 -7.87
CA LYS A 225 17.04 -34.08 -8.81
C LYS A 225 16.22 -33.08 -9.63
N ASN A 226 15.47 -33.57 -10.59
CA ASN A 226 14.55 -32.74 -11.35
C ASN A 226 13.28 -32.47 -10.53
N TYR A 227 12.91 -31.21 -10.46
CA TYR A 227 11.67 -30.75 -9.85
C TYR A 227 10.79 -30.09 -10.91
N THR A 228 9.49 -30.18 -10.70
CA THR A 228 8.46 -29.43 -11.44
C THR A 228 7.72 -28.53 -10.46
N GLU A 229 7.03 -27.53 -10.95
CA GLU A 229 6.12 -26.74 -10.13
C GLU A 229 5.15 -27.70 -9.41
N ALA A 230 4.97 -27.48 -8.11
CA ALA A 230 3.99 -28.23 -7.34
C ALA A 230 2.57 -27.87 -7.78
N PRO A 231 1.58 -28.77 -7.59
CA PRO A 231 0.18 -28.37 -7.76
C PRO A 231 -0.14 -27.13 -6.96
N PHE A 232 -0.93 -26.22 -7.55
CA PHE A 232 -1.27 -24.97 -6.91
C PHE A 232 -2.01 -25.18 -5.58
N SER A 233 -1.67 -24.40 -4.59
CA SER A 233 -2.38 -24.27 -3.33
C SER A 233 -2.40 -22.80 -2.93
N TRP A 234 -3.56 -22.32 -2.51
CA TRP A 234 -3.64 -20.98 -1.93
C TRP A 234 -2.68 -20.83 -0.74
N ASN A 235 -2.39 -21.88 0.00
CA ASN A 235 -1.48 -21.82 1.13
C ASN A 235 -0.04 -21.46 0.75
N ASN A 236 0.36 -21.69 -0.50
CA ASN A 236 1.70 -21.37 -1.03
C ASN A 236 1.64 -20.38 -2.19
N ALA A 237 0.60 -19.55 -2.28
CA ALA A 237 0.47 -18.62 -3.38
C ALA A 237 1.53 -17.51 -3.33
N ASN A 238 2.11 -17.24 -4.50
CA ASN A 238 2.88 -16.03 -4.79
C ASN A 238 1.94 -15.05 -5.48
N VAL A 239 1.33 -14.17 -4.69
CA VAL A 239 0.36 -13.19 -5.18
C VAL A 239 1.09 -11.96 -5.69
N TYR A 240 0.81 -11.56 -6.92
CA TYR A 240 1.28 -10.28 -7.46
C TYR A 240 0.14 -9.27 -7.40
N PHE A 241 0.26 -8.26 -6.54
CA PHE A 241 -0.73 -7.21 -6.39
C PHE A 241 -0.38 -6.02 -7.29
N LEU A 242 -1.32 -5.60 -8.11
CA LEU A 242 -1.15 -4.43 -8.98
C LEU A 242 -2.37 -3.48 -8.92
N LEU A 243 -2.08 -2.18 -9.00
CA LEU A 243 -3.08 -1.18 -9.35
C LEU A 243 -3.26 -1.19 -10.87
N THR A 244 -4.46 -1.52 -11.35
CA THR A 244 -4.72 -1.67 -12.78
C THR A 244 -4.35 -0.40 -13.54
N ASP A 245 -4.83 0.77 -13.08
CA ASP A 245 -4.54 2.08 -13.69
C ASP A 245 -3.05 2.44 -13.78
N ARG A 246 -2.21 1.90 -12.90
CA ARG A 246 -0.79 2.26 -12.76
C ARG A 246 0.18 1.21 -13.32
N PHE A 247 -0.35 0.08 -13.77
CA PHE A 247 0.49 -1.04 -14.14
C PHE A 247 0.99 -0.96 -15.57
N ASN A 248 0.09 -0.95 -16.54
CA ASN A 248 0.44 -0.83 -17.97
C ASN A 248 -0.76 -0.39 -18.79
N ASN A 249 -0.61 0.65 -19.59
CA ASN A 249 -1.62 1.08 -20.56
C ASN A 249 -1.51 0.22 -21.83
N GLY A 250 -2.53 -0.53 -22.13
CA GLY A 250 -2.59 -1.42 -23.30
C GLY A 250 -3.51 -0.92 -24.41
N ASP A 251 -4.48 -0.07 -24.08
CA ASP A 251 -5.44 0.53 -24.99
C ASP A 251 -5.67 2.01 -24.66
N THR A 252 -4.98 2.89 -25.37
CA THR A 252 -5.10 4.33 -25.14
C THR A 252 -6.45 4.94 -25.54
N SER A 253 -7.33 4.17 -26.19
CA SER A 253 -8.65 4.67 -26.61
C SER A 253 -9.62 4.79 -25.42
N ASN A 254 -9.35 4.10 -24.30
CA ASN A 254 -10.20 4.12 -23.10
C ASN A 254 -9.76 5.14 -22.04
N ASP A 255 -8.58 5.80 -22.17
CA ASP A 255 -7.93 6.65 -21.17
C ASP A 255 -8.82 7.80 -20.67
N HIS A 256 -9.72 8.30 -21.49
CA HIS A 256 -10.57 9.46 -21.19
C HIS A 256 -12.05 9.10 -21.02
N SER A 257 -12.35 7.86 -20.69
CA SER A 257 -13.73 7.44 -20.43
C SER A 257 -14.39 8.33 -19.37
N TYR A 258 -15.68 8.62 -19.54
CA TYR A 258 -16.46 9.54 -18.71
C TYR A 258 -15.93 10.98 -18.69
N GLY A 259 -15.08 11.38 -19.65
CA GLY A 259 -14.43 12.69 -19.67
C GLY A 259 -13.29 12.87 -18.67
N ARG A 260 -12.84 11.80 -18.04
CA ARG A 260 -11.74 11.83 -17.05
C ARG A 260 -10.43 12.28 -17.71
N LYS A 261 -9.65 13.04 -16.96
CA LYS A 261 -8.34 13.52 -17.43
C LYS A 261 -7.27 12.47 -17.12
N SER A 262 -6.36 12.29 -18.07
CA SER A 262 -5.12 11.55 -17.91
C SER A 262 -3.96 12.53 -18.05
N ASP A 263 -3.26 12.81 -16.97
CA ASP A 263 -2.18 13.80 -16.96
C ASP A 263 -0.78 13.16 -16.89
N GLY A 264 -0.71 11.83 -16.93
CA GLY A 264 0.52 11.07 -16.90
C GLY A 264 1.19 11.02 -15.52
N GLU A 265 2.44 10.57 -15.51
CA GLU A 265 3.22 10.23 -14.30
C GLU A 265 3.37 11.36 -13.27
N ASP A 266 3.16 12.61 -13.66
CA ASP A 266 3.42 13.76 -12.81
C ASP A 266 2.20 14.20 -11.98
N ASN A 267 1.02 13.64 -12.26
CA ASN A 267 -0.22 14.00 -11.55
C ASN A 267 -0.78 12.82 -10.75
N ILE A 268 -0.62 12.90 -9.44
CA ILE A 268 -0.91 11.81 -8.50
C ILE A 268 -2.39 11.44 -8.37
N GLY A 269 -3.29 12.32 -8.71
CA GLY A 269 -4.73 12.16 -8.51
C GLY A 269 -5.50 11.77 -9.76
N THR A 270 -4.88 11.78 -10.93
CA THR A 270 -5.54 11.49 -12.20
C THR A 270 -5.40 10.03 -12.64
N TRP A 271 -6.16 9.64 -13.63
CA TRP A 271 -6.01 8.36 -14.30
C TRP A 271 -4.76 8.36 -15.17
N HIS A 272 -4.03 7.24 -15.20
CA HIS A 272 -2.82 7.06 -16.01
C HIS A 272 -3.00 6.07 -17.16
N GLY A 273 -4.18 5.48 -17.28
CA GLY A 273 -4.58 4.68 -18.43
C GLY A 273 -4.23 3.18 -18.38
N GLY A 274 -3.73 2.68 -17.24
CA GLY A 274 -3.54 1.24 -17.08
C GLY A 274 -4.87 0.49 -17.15
N ASP A 275 -4.89 -0.66 -17.86
CA ASP A 275 -6.10 -1.38 -18.22
C ASP A 275 -5.90 -2.91 -18.31
N PHE A 276 -6.97 -3.68 -18.58
CA PHE A 276 -6.91 -5.13 -18.71
C PHE A 276 -6.07 -5.57 -19.90
N SER A 277 -6.11 -4.84 -21.02
CA SER A 277 -5.27 -5.09 -22.18
C SER A 277 -3.79 -4.96 -21.83
N GLY A 278 -3.45 -3.96 -21.03
CA GLY A 278 -2.10 -3.76 -20.52
C GLY A 278 -1.65 -4.88 -19.60
N ILE A 279 -2.53 -5.39 -18.72
CA ILE A 279 -2.20 -6.55 -17.89
C ILE A 279 -1.92 -7.77 -18.77
N VAL A 280 -2.77 -8.05 -19.79
CA VAL A 280 -2.58 -9.17 -20.71
C VAL A 280 -1.21 -9.12 -21.38
N GLN A 281 -0.76 -7.94 -21.82
CA GLN A 281 0.56 -7.75 -22.45
C GLN A 281 1.73 -8.11 -21.52
N LYS A 282 1.52 -8.12 -20.19
CA LYS A 282 2.55 -8.36 -19.18
C LYS A 282 2.44 -9.70 -18.44
N LEU A 283 1.48 -10.55 -18.80
CA LEU A 283 1.28 -11.84 -18.14
C LEU A 283 2.49 -12.77 -18.25
N ASP A 284 3.21 -12.76 -19.37
CA ASP A 284 4.43 -13.57 -19.52
C ASP A 284 5.55 -13.08 -18.60
N TYR A 285 5.66 -11.76 -18.36
CA TYR A 285 6.55 -11.20 -17.38
C TYR A 285 6.19 -11.70 -15.96
N LEU A 286 4.93 -11.63 -15.58
CA LEU A 286 4.44 -12.09 -14.28
C LEU A 286 4.67 -13.59 -14.07
N LYS A 287 4.38 -14.41 -15.09
CA LYS A 287 4.69 -15.85 -15.06
C LYS A 287 6.19 -16.11 -14.92
N SER A 288 7.02 -15.37 -15.66
CA SER A 288 8.49 -15.49 -15.60
C SER A 288 9.06 -15.11 -14.25
N LEU A 289 8.41 -14.16 -13.55
CA LEU A 289 8.76 -13.76 -12.21
C LEU A 289 8.47 -14.87 -11.18
N GLY A 290 7.48 -15.72 -11.43
CA GLY A 290 7.02 -16.78 -10.52
C GLY A 290 5.71 -16.42 -9.79
N ALA A 291 4.95 -15.45 -10.27
CA ALA A 291 3.59 -15.22 -9.81
C ALA A 291 2.67 -16.35 -10.27
N ASN A 292 1.82 -16.86 -9.37
CA ASN A 292 0.80 -17.86 -9.68
C ASN A 292 -0.61 -17.43 -9.28
N ALA A 293 -0.74 -16.22 -8.72
CA ALA A 293 -1.98 -15.49 -8.55
C ALA A 293 -1.74 -13.99 -8.77
N ILE A 294 -2.73 -13.29 -9.32
CA ILE A 294 -2.74 -11.83 -9.50
C ILE A 294 -3.89 -11.28 -8.69
N TRP A 295 -3.65 -10.21 -7.92
CA TRP A 295 -4.68 -9.41 -7.29
C TRP A 295 -4.74 -8.07 -8.03
N VAL A 296 -5.92 -7.73 -8.60
CA VAL A 296 -6.20 -6.45 -9.23
C VAL A 296 -7.11 -5.60 -8.34
N THR A 297 -6.95 -4.27 -8.40
CA THR A 297 -7.84 -3.31 -7.73
C THR A 297 -9.29 -3.48 -8.20
N PRO A 298 -10.29 -2.92 -7.47
CA PRO A 298 -11.71 -3.07 -7.83
C PRO A 298 -11.98 -2.68 -9.29
N ILE A 299 -12.78 -3.47 -9.97
CA ILE A 299 -13.02 -3.36 -11.41
C ILE A 299 -14.29 -2.62 -11.79
N VAL A 300 -15.14 -2.32 -10.78
CA VAL A 300 -16.46 -1.74 -11.01
C VAL A 300 -16.37 -0.25 -11.35
N GLU A 301 -17.42 0.28 -11.99
CA GLU A 301 -17.51 1.68 -12.39
C GLU A 301 -17.35 2.62 -11.21
N GLN A 302 -16.37 3.50 -11.31
CA GLN A 302 -16.02 4.49 -10.30
C GLN A 302 -16.76 5.81 -10.55
N VAL A 303 -16.84 6.69 -9.55
CA VAL A 303 -17.34 8.04 -9.74
C VAL A 303 -16.67 8.69 -10.95
N HIS A 304 -17.47 9.44 -11.76
CA HIS A 304 -17.00 9.93 -13.05
C HIS A 304 -16.04 11.11 -12.94
N GLY A 305 -16.34 12.03 -12.02
CA GLY A 305 -15.55 13.21 -11.80
C GLY A 305 -14.46 13.01 -10.74
N PHE A 306 -13.99 14.10 -10.21
CA PHE A 306 -12.99 14.16 -9.15
C PHE A 306 -13.56 14.80 -7.88
N VAL A 307 -13.02 14.41 -6.74
CA VAL A 307 -13.09 15.20 -5.51
C VAL A 307 -11.85 16.07 -5.40
N GLY A 308 -11.91 17.16 -4.67
CA GLY A 308 -10.72 17.97 -4.42
C GLY A 308 -9.75 17.24 -3.48
N GLY A 309 -8.49 17.18 -3.84
CA GLY A 309 -7.41 16.66 -3.01
C GLY A 309 -6.66 17.79 -2.31
N GLY A 310 -6.29 17.56 -1.03
CA GLY A 310 -5.47 18.49 -0.26
C GLY A 310 -6.18 19.74 0.22
N THR A 311 -5.55 20.44 1.16
CA THR A 311 -6.01 21.72 1.68
C THR A 311 -5.12 22.88 1.20
N GLU A 312 -3.84 22.61 0.98
CA GLU A 312 -2.83 23.60 0.64
C GLU A 312 -2.29 23.44 -0.79
N GLN A 313 -2.26 22.21 -1.32
CA GLN A 313 -2.00 21.95 -2.73
C GLN A 313 -3.19 21.23 -3.32
N SER A 314 -3.96 21.97 -4.08
CA SER A 314 -5.12 21.44 -4.76
C SER A 314 -4.70 20.56 -5.92
N PHE A 315 -5.26 19.38 -5.97
CA PHE A 315 -5.16 18.49 -7.12
C PHE A 315 -6.50 17.79 -7.33
N PRO A 316 -6.85 17.44 -8.56
CA PRO A 316 -8.02 16.62 -8.82
C PRO A 316 -7.75 15.20 -8.34
N PHE A 317 -8.67 14.63 -7.55
CA PHE A 317 -8.53 13.28 -7.05
C PHE A 317 -9.66 12.41 -7.57
N TYR A 318 -9.35 11.65 -8.60
CA TYR A 318 -10.25 10.70 -9.25
C TYR A 318 -10.21 9.32 -8.58
N GLY A 319 -11.21 8.51 -8.85
CA GLY A 319 -11.32 7.13 -8.34
C GLY A 319 -10.44 6.09 -9.07
N TYR A 320 -9.29 6.47 -9.61
CA TYR A 320 -8.40 5.58 -10.37
C TYR A 320 -7.96 4.31 -9.61
N HIS A 321 -7.99 4.39 -8.29
CA HIS A 321 -7.62 3.28 -7.39
C HIS A 321 -8.69 2.20 -7.26
N GLY A 322 -9.93 2.47 -7.69
CA GLY A 322 -11.03 1.50 -7.70
C GLY A 322 -11.91 1.49 -6.44
N TYR A 323 -11.59 2.27 -5.39
CA TYR A 323 -12.30 2.21 -4.10
C TYR A 323 -13.45 3.23 -3.98
N TRP A 324 -13.84 3.89 -5.07
CA TRP A 324 -14.95 4.86 -5.07
C TRP A 324 -16.03 4.48 -6.09
N ALA A 325 -16.64 3.31 -5.87
CA ALA A 325 -17.63 2.79 -6.79
C ALA A 325 -18.86 3.69 -6.90
N LEU A 326 -19.33 3.88 -8.13
CA LEU A 326 -20.62 4.46 -8.46
C LEU A 326 -21.64 3.35 -8.82
N ASP A 327 -21.28 2.43 -9.71
CA ASP A 327 -22.15 1.35 -10.16
C ASP A 327 -21.43 -0.01 -10.07
N PHE A 328 -21.79 -0.81 -9.10
CA PHE A 328 -21.21 -2.14 -8.85
C PHE A 328 -21.56 -3.17 -9.94
N THR A 329 -22.48 -2.85 -10.84
CA THR A 329 -22.95 -3.78 -11.88
C THR A 329 -22.25 -3.59 -13.23
N LYS A 330 -21.36 -2.60 -13.33
CA LYS A 330 -20.62 -2.26 -14.55
C LYS A 330 -19.13 -2.34 -14.31
N ILE A 331 -18.38 -2.75 -15.31
CA ILE A 331 -16.93 -2.57 -15.33
C ILE A 331 -16.63 -1.12 -15.69
N ASP A 332 -15.62 -0.54 -15.04
CA ASP A 332 -15.17 0.82 -15.36
C ASP A 332 -14.56 0.89 -16.76
N LYS A 333 -15.05 1.81 -17.58
CA LYS A 333 -14.65 1.91 -19.00
C LYS A 333 -13.19 2.29 -19.20
N ASN A 334 -12.53 2.94 -18.21
CA ASN A 334 -11.09 3.18 -18.27
C ASN A 334 -10.26 1.89 -18.11
N LEU A 335 -10.83 0.84 -17.53
CA LEU A 335 -10.16 -0.44 -17.39
C LEU A 335 -10.40 -1.36 -18.59
N GLY A 336 -11.37 -1.05 -19.43
CA GLY A 336 -11.77 -1.83 -20.60
C GLY A 336 -13.22 -2.30 -20.56
N THR A 337 -13.54 -3.23 -21.43
CA THR A 337 -14.87 -3.86 -21.58
C THR A 337 -14.96 -5.15 -20.77
N GLU A 338 -16.17 -5.74 -20.70
CA GLU A 338 -16.35 -7.09 -20.14
C GLU A 338 -15.58 -8.15 -20.97
N GLU A 339 -15.47 -7.97 -22.29
CA GLU A 339 -14.69 -8.82 -23.19
C GLU A 339 -13.20 -8.72 -22.91
N ASP A 340 -12.68 -7.53 -22.61
CA ASP A 340 -11.29 -7.32 -22.20
C ASP A 340 -11.00 -7.99 -20.86
N PHE A 341 -11.92 -7.87 -19.92
CA PHE A 341 -11.80 -8.54 -18.61
C PHE A 341 -11.86 -10.08 -18.77
N GLN A 342 -12.78 -10.61 -19.59
CA GLN A 342 -12.81 -12.04 -19.88
C GLN A 342 -11.51 -12.51 -20.50
N ARG A 343 -10.96 -11.75 -21.47
CA ARG A 343 -9.67 -12.06 -22.10
C ARG A 343 -8.55 -12.06 -21.06
N PHE A 344 -8.55 -11.11 -20.13
CA PHE A 344 -7.56 -11.07 -19.05
C PHE A 344 -7.63 -12.35 -18.19
N VAL A 345 -8.81 -12.74 -17.73
CA VAL A 345 -9.00 -13.95 -16.92
C VAL A 345 -8.58 -15.20 -17.71
N ASP A 346 -9.04 -15.35 -18.95
CA ASP A 346 -8.71 -16.49 -19.82
C ASP A 346 -7.20 -16.60 -20.08
N GLU A 347 -6.53 -15.49 -20.37
CA GLU A 347 -5.08 -15.47 -20.63
C GLU A 347 -4.24 -15.69 -19.36
N ALA A 348 -4.71 -15.25 -18.20
CA ALA A 348 -4.09 -15.56 -16.92
C ALA A 348 -4.22 -17.07 -16.63
N HIS A 349 -5.41 -17.64 -16.80
CA HIS A 349 -5.67 -19.06 -16.59
C HIS A 349 -4.84 -19.95 -17.54
N LYS A 350 -4.70 -19.61 -18.82
CA LYS A 350 -3.82 -20.35 -19.76
C LYS A 350 -2.37 -20.46 -19.26
N ARG A 351 -1.92 -19.50 -18.47
CA ARG A 351 -0.58 -19.45 -17.85
C ARG A 351 -0.52 -20.09 -16.46
N GLY A 352 -1.64 -20.64 -15.97
CA GLY A 352 -1.74 -21.21 -14.63
C GLY A 352 -1.74 -20.15 -13.53
N ILE A 353 -2.15 -18.91 -13.83
CA ILE A 353 -2.25 -17.79 -12.90
C ILE A 353 -3.72 -17.60 -12.51
N ARG A 354 -4.02 -17.60 -11.19
CA ARG A 354 -5.35 -17.32 -10.66
C ARG A 354 -5.58 -15.83 -10.55
N VAL A 355 -6.85 -15.41 -10.61
CA VAL A 355 -7.25 -14.00 -10.54
C VAL A 355 -8.05 -13.75 -9.26
N LEU A 356 -7.53 -12.82 -8.45
CA LEU A 356 -8.21 -12.22 -7.31
C LEU A 356 -8.66 -10.80 -7.69
N VAL A 357 -9.95 -10.53 -7.51
CA VAL A 357 -10.51 -9.19 -7.65
C VAL A 357 -10.72 -8.57 -6.29
N ASP A 358 -10.32 -7.31 -6.14
CA ASP A 358 -10.62 -6.53 -4.94
C ASP A 358 -12.10 -6.15 -4.91
N VAL A 359 -12.74 -6.33 -3.76
CA VAL A 359 -14.16 -6.00 -3.58
C VAL A 359 -14.37 -5.14 -2.35
N VAL A 360 -15.24 -4.14 -2.51
CA VAL A 360 -15.60 -3.19 -1.48
C VAL A 360 -17.07 -3.37 -1.14
N MET A 361 -17.39 -3.77 0.09
CA MET A 361 -18.78 -3.89 0.58
C MET A 361 -19.12 -2.86 1.66
N ASN A 362 -18.15 -2.09 2.11
CA ASN A 362 -18.33 -1.11 3.17
C ASN A 362 -18.93 0.20 2.66
N HIS A 363 -18.48 0.70 1.52
CA HIS A 363 -18.80 2.06 1.08
C HIS A 363 -18.91 2.18 -0.44
N ALA A 364 -19.54 3.27 -0.87
CA ALA A 364 -19.54 3.76 -2.24
C ALA A 364 -18.61 4.98 -2.37
N GLY A 365 -18.39 5.45 -3.60
CA GLY A 365 -17.71 6.72 -3.86
C GLY A 365 -18.54 7.93 -3.40
N SER A 366 -17.87 8.98 -2.96
CA SER A 366 -18.51 10.28 -2.76
C SER A 366 -18.93 10.85 -4.11
N ILE A 367 -20.15 11.37 -4.19
CA ILE A 367 -20.67 11.94 -5.43
C ILE A 367 -19.85 13.15 -5.86
N THR A 368 -19.57 13.26 -7.15
CA THR A 368 -18.83 14.39 -7.75
C THR A 368 -19.76 15.30 -8.53
N LEU A 369 -19.30 16.48 -8.89
CA LEU A 369 -20.08 17.40 -9.74
C LEU A 369 -20.40 16.76 -11.11
N LYS A 370 -19.49 16.00 -11.65
CA LYS A 370 -19.70 15.27 -12.91
C LYS A 370 -20.79 14.21 -12.77
N ASP A 371 -20.80 13.46 -11.66
CA ASP A 371 -21.87 12.48 -11.39
C ASP A 371 -23.24 13.16 -11.25
N LEU A 372 -23.31 14.30 -10.55
CA LEU A 372 -24.55 15.06 -10.44
C LEU A 372 -25.09 15.45 -11.81
N GLN A 373 -24.21 15.89 -12.72
CA GLN A 373 -24.58 16.21 -14.10
C GLN A 373 -25.02 14.95 -14.88
N ASP A 374 -24.21 13.89 -14.86
CA ASP A 374 -24.46 12.69 -15.66
C ASP A 374 -25.71 11.91 -15.20
N LEU A 375 -26.07 12.04 -13.92
CA LEU A 375 -27.25 11.40 -13.34
C LEU A 375 -28.51 12.31 -13.35
N GLY A 376 -28.42 13.52 -13.96
CA GLY A 376 -29.54 14.46 -14.01
C GLY A 376 -29.96 15.00 -12.64
N MET A 377 -29.00 15.18 -11.73
CA MET A 377 -29.17 15.74 -10.39
C MET A 377 -28.66 17.18 -10.30
N ASP A 378 -28.77 17.94 -11.38
CA ASP A 378 -28.26 19.34 -11.50
C ASP A 378 -28.89 20.32 -10.51
N ASP A 379 -30.02 20.00 -9.91
CA ASP A 379 -30.66 20.74 -8.83
C ASP A 379 -29.86 20.73 -7.53
N LEU A 380 -28.85 19.86 -7.41
CA LEU A 380 -27.88 19.87 -6.33
C LEU A 380 -26.60 20.67 -6.63
N ILE A 381 -26.46 21.23 -7.84
CA ILE A 381 -25.32 22.05 -8.22
C ILE A 381 -25.66 23.52 -8.04
N ILE A 382 -24.88 24.23 -7.20
CA ILE A 382 -25.03 25.66 -6.89
C ILE A 382 -23.80 26.46 -7.35
N ASN A 383 -23.91 27.77 -7.41
CA ASN A 383 -22.86 28.69 -7.86
C ASN A 383 -22.30 28.32 -9.24
N LYS A 384 -23.20 27.94 -10.16
CA LYS A 384 -22.84 27.41 -11.49
C LYS A 384 -22.07 28.40 -12.35
N GLU A 385 -22.23 29.69 -12.12
CA GLU A 385 -21.54 30.78 -12.84
C GLU A 385 -20.03 30.80 -12.63
N THR A 386 -19.55 30.14 -11.61
CA THR A 386 -18.11 30.02 -11.31
C THR A 386 -17.51 28.67 -11.69
N LEU A 387 -18.33 27.75 -12.19
CA LEU A 387 -17.87 26.44 -12.65
C LEU A 387 -17.36 26.50 -14.11
N PRO A 388 -16.45 25.60 -14.49
CA PRO A 388 -16.11 25.39 -15.90
C PRO A 388 -17.32 24.79 -16.65
N ASP A 389 -17.35 24.96 -17.97
CA ASP A 389 -18.40 24.39 -18.82
C ASP A 389 -18.39 22.85 -18.77
N ASP A 390 -17.21 22.24 -18.64
CA ASP A 390 -17.02 20.82 -18.42
C ASP A 390 -16.58 20.54 -16.98
N TYR A 391 -17.44 19.86 -16.21
CA TYR A 391 -17.18 19.56 -14.79
C TYR A 391 -16.05 18.53 -14.58
N SER A 392 -15.55 17.92 -15.62
CA SER A 392 -14.31 17.14 -15.58
C SER A 392 -13.05 18.01 -15.68
N ASP A 393 -13.18 19.31 -16.06
CA ASP A 393 -12.05 20.22 -16.17
C ASP A 393 -11.68 20.85 -14.81
N TYR A 394 -10.48 20.56 -14.33
CA TYR A 394 -9.93 21.08 -13.07
C TYR A 394 -8.94 22.24 -13.26
N LYS A 395 -8.77 22.74 -14.49
CA LYS A 395 -7.90 23.86 -14.85
C LYS A 395 -8.67 25.16 -15.17
N PRO A 396 -9.72 25.52 -14.48
CA PRO A 396 -10.43 26.73 -14.76
C PRO A 396 -9.80 27.91 -14.02
N LYS A 397 -10.33 29.08 -14.25
CA LYS A 397 -9.94 30.38 -13.70
C LYS A 397 -9.81 30.34 -12.17
N GLY A 398 -8.68 29.87 -11.65
CA GLY A 398 -8.41 29.81 -10.23
C GLY A 398 -8.33 28.37 -9.67
N TYR A 399 -8.32 28.26 -8.35
CA TYR A 399 -8.09 27.05 -7.58
C TYR A 399 -9.36 26.20 -7.43
N PHE A 400 -9.79 25.55 -8.49
CA PHE A 400 -11.02 24.75 -8.47
C PHE A 400 -10.82 23.34 -7.87
N ALA A 401 -9.62 22.79 -7.92
CA ALA A 401 -9.35 21.42 -7.53
C ALA A 401 -9.12 21.19 -6.01
N SER A 402 -9.34 22.19 -5.15
CA SER A 402 -9.33 21.97 -3.71
C SER A 402 -10.64 21.32 -3.23
N TRP A 403 -10.55 20.54 -2.16
CA TRP A 403 -11.73 19.93 -1.55
C TRP A 403 -12.79 20.98 -1.19
N ALA A 404 -12.37 22.11 -0.61
CA ALA A 404 -13.28 23.19 -0.22
C ALA A 404 -13.97 23.84 -1.44
N SER A 405 -13.21 24.08 -2.53
CA SER A 405 -13.79 24.71 -3.73
C SER A 405 -14.77 23.77 -4.44
N VAL A 406 -14.46 22.51 -4.61
CA VAL A 406 -15.39 21.53 -5.20
C VAL A 406 -16.66 21.42 -4.36
N ASN A 407 -16.54 21.27 -3.05
CA ASN A 407 -17.70 21.11 -2.16
C ASN A 407 -18.56 22.38 -2.03
N SER A 408 -18.03 23.57 -2.31
CA SER A 408 -18.82 24.82 -2.31
C SER A 408 -19.86 24.88 -3.43
N HIS A 409 -19.77 24.00 -4.40
CA HIS A 409 -20.72 23.89 -5.51
C HIS A 409 -21.77 22.80 -5.33
N ILE A 410 -21.75 22.06 -4.21
CA ILE A 410 -22.72 21.00 -3.91
C ILE A 410 -23.69 21.49 -2.83
N ASP A 411 -24.97 21.58 -3.17
CA ASP A 411 -26.05 21.97 -2.23
C ASP A 411 -26.30 20.85 -1.22
N ARG A 412 -25.86 21.06 0.02
CA ARG A 412 -26.05 20.12 1.12
C ARG A 412 -27.32 20.37 1.94
N GLU A 413 -28.15 21.34 1.55
CA GLU A 413 -29.40 21.68 2.24
C GLU A 413 -30.65 21.15 1.53
N ASN A 414 -30.55 20.74 0.27
CA ASN A 414 -31.68 20.28 -0.54
C ASN A 414 -32.05 18.80 -0.23
N LYS A 415 -32.82 18.58 0.84
CA LYS A 415 -33.27 17.25 1.25
C LYS A 415 -34.03 16.43 0.17
N PRO A 416 -34.96 17.00 -0.59
CA PRO A 416 -35.72 16.24 -1.58
C PRO A 416 -34.83 15.68 -2.69
N ALA A 417 -33.87 16.46 -3.17
CA ALA A 417 -32.98 16.03 -4.24
C ALA A 417 -32.02 14.91 -3.83
N TRP A 418 -31.56 14.90 -2.58
CA TRP A 418 -30.69 13.85 -2.08
C TRP A 418 -31.32 12.46 -2.03
N LYS A 419 -32.65 12.37 -1.99
CA LYS A 419 -33.37 11.07 -2.09
C LYS A 419 -33.17 10.39 -3.44
N LYS A 420 -32.78 11.13 -4.47
CA LYS A 420 -32.55 10.57 -5.81
C LYS A 420 -31.22 9.78 -5.93
N TRP A 421 -30.35 9.86 -4.92
CA TRP A 421 -29.07 9.15 -4.90
C TRP A 421 -29.21 7.75 -4.27
N TRP A 422 -28.28 7.31 -3.43
CA TRP A 422 -28.38 6.00 -2.76
C TRP A 422 -29.64 5.85 -1.90
N GLY A 423 -30.02 6.91 -1.19
CA GLY A 423 -31.10 6.93 -0.24
C GLY A 423 -30.69 6.54 1.18
N PRO A 424 -31.41 7.06 2.20
CA PRO A 424 -31.05 6.87 3.61
C PRO A 424 -31.21 5.43 4.13
N SER A 425 -31.91 4.56 3.40
CA SER A 425 -32.01 3.14 3.73
C SER A 425 -30.77 2.34 3.27
N TRP A 426 -29.96 2.90 2.40
CA TRP A 426 -28.78 2.25 1.84
C TRP A 426 -27.51 2.63 2.57
N VAL A 427 -27.31 3.94 2.79
CA VAL A 427 -26.03 4.46 3.28
C VAL A 427 -26.18 5.48 4.41
N ARG A 428 -25.15 5.58 5.24
CA ARG A 428 -24.86 6.73 6.09
C ARG A 428 -23.96 7.66 5.30
N ALA A 429 -24.25 8.94 5.25
CA ALA A 429 -23.48 9.88 4.44
C ALA A 429 -23.42 11.29 5.03
N GLY A 430 -24.06 11.55 6.17
CA GLY A 430 -24.12 12.89 6.77
C GLY A 430 -24.75 13.95 5.87
N LEU A 431 -25.51 13.53 4.85
CA LEU A 431 -26.25 14.38 3.92
C LEU A 431 -27.66 14.65 4.43
N PRO A 432 -28.37 15.67 3.92
CA PRO A 432 -29.73 15.96 4.35
C PRO A 432 -30.68 14.78 4.18
N GLY A 433 -31.20 14.28 5.31
CA GLY A 433 -32.10 13.14 5.36
C GLY A 433 -31.45 11.77 5.49
N TYR A 434 -30.11 11.72 5.47
CA TYR A 434 -29.33 10.51 5.74
C TYR A 434 -28.85 10.48 7.20
N ASP A 435 -28.60 9.30 7.71
CA ASP A 435 -27.94 9.16 9.00
C ASP A 435 -26.50 9.68 8.95
N PRO A 436 -26.01 10.28 10.04
CA PRO A 436 -24.60 10.63 10.17
C PRO A 436 -23.74 9.39 10.39
N SER A 437 -22.40 9.59 10.40
CA SER A 437 -21.46 8.59 10.90
C SER A 437 -21.82 8.14 12.30
N GLY A 438 -21.79 6.83 12.54
CA GLY A 438 -21.95 6.24 13.87
C GLY A 438 -20.63 6.14 14.63
N ASP A 439 -20.66 5.50 15.80
CA ASP A 439 -19.55 5.41 16.75
C ASP A 439 -18.89 4.02 16.80
N SER A 440 -19.29 3.09 15.95
CA SER A 440 -18.73 1.72 15.89
C SER A 440 -18.02 1.46 14.57
N GLU A 441 -17.12 0.48 14.56
CA GLU A 441 -16.42 0.02 13.34
C GLU A 441 -17.39 -0.27 12.16
N ILE A 442 -18.60 -0.77 12.45
CA ILE A 442 -19.63 -1.10 11.42
C ILE A 442 -20.39 0.13 10.95
N THR A 443 -20.46 1.19 11.74
CA THR A 443 -21.35 2.33 11.47
C THR A 443 -20.63 3.63 11.20
N GLU A 444 -19.30 3.68 11.34
CA GLU A 444 -18.54 4.87 11.03
C GLU A 444 -18.32 5.03 9.52
N THR A 445 -18.45 6.26 9.03
CA THR A 445 -18.11 6.59 7.64
C THR A 445 -16.62 6.76 7.47
N ILE A 446 -15.93 5.81 6.83
CA ILE A 446 -14.51 5.90 6.57
C ILE A 446 -14.23 7.07 5.61
N ALA A 447 -13.38 8.00 6.01
CA ALA A 447 -13.04 9.20 5.22
C ALA A 447 -14.25 10.03 4.74
N GLY A 448 -15.40 9.89 5.39
CA GLY A 448 -16.65 10.55 4.98
C GLY A 448 -17.28 9.94 3.71
N LEU A 449 -16.85 8.76 3.30
CA LEU A 449 -17.45 8.01 2.20
C LEU A 449 -18.85 7.49 2.60
N PRO A 450 -19.79 7.36 1.66
CA PRO A 450 -21.10 6.81 1.91
C PRO A 450 -20.99 5.36 2.40
N ASP A 451 -21.34 5.13 3.66
CA ASP A 451 -21.19 3.86 4.35
C ASP A 451 -22.46 3.00 4.19
N PHE A 452 -22.34 1.82 3.59
CA PHE A 452 -23.43 0.89 3.40
C PHE A 452 -23.92 0.32 4.73
N LYS A 453 -25.23 0.32 4.92
CA LYS A 453 -25.88 -0.23 6.12
C LYS A 453 -25.91 -1.76 6.09
N THR A 454 -24.73 -2.38 6.13
CA THR A 454 -24.59 -3.85 6.00
C THR A 454 -25.16 -4.61 7.20
N GLU A 455 -25.32 -3.97 8.34
CA GLU A 455 -25.91 -4.54 9.56
C GLU A 455 -27.44 -4.59 9.51
N GLN A 456 -28.09 -3.90 8.55
CA GLN A 456 -29.54 -3.82 8.48
C GLN A 456 -30.15 -4.99 7.69
N LEU A 457 -31.13 -5.64 8.31
CA LEU A 457 -31.83 -6.78 7.72
C LEU A 457 -33.19 -6.37 7.08
N THR A 458 -33.49 -5.07 7.07
CA THR A 458 -34.71 -4.55 6.45
C THR A 458 -34.55 -4.53 4.93
N PRO A 459 -35.49 -5.07 4.16
CA PRO A 459 -35.49 -4.99 2.71
C PRO A 459 -35.49 -3.56 2.20
N VAL A 460 -34.73 -3.31 1.12
CA VAL A 460 -34.64 -2.02 0.44
C VAL A 460 -34.97 -2.17 -1.03
N SER A 461 -35.48 -1.09 -1.64
CA SER A 461 -35.61 -1.00 -3.10
C SER A 461 -34.27 -0.56 -3.70
N LEU A 462 -34.06 -0.85 -5.00
CA LEU A 462 -32.92 -0.37 -5.75
C LEU A 462 -32.74 1.15 -5.59
N PRO A 463 -31.53 1.68 -5.42
CA PRO A 463 -31.29 3.13 -5.35
C PRO A 463 -31.87 3.88 -6.54
N GLU A 464 -32.43 5.07 -6.27
CA GLU A 464 -33.19 5.78 -7.28
C GLU A 464 -32.36 6.13 -8.51
N PHE A 465 -31.10 6.57 -8.32
CA PHE A 465 -30.22 6.87 -9.46
C PHE A 465 -29.95 5.63 -10.33
N LEU A 466 -29.83 4.44 -9.76
CA LEU A 466 -29.64 3.20 -10.53
C LEU A 466 -30.88 2.81 -11.33
N LYS A 467 -32.08 3.16 -10.88
CA LYS A 467 -33.30 2.94 -11.68
C LYS A 467 -33.32 3.77 -12.95
N HIS A 468 -32.63 4.91 -12.95
CA HIS A 468 -32.64 5.88 -14.07
C HIS A 468 -31.33 5.93 -14.87
N LYS A 469 -30.25 5.35 -14.37
CA LYS A 469 -28.95 5.27 -15.06
C LYS A 469 -29.10 4.37 -16.30
N ALA A 470 -28.94 4.93 -17.50
CA ALA A 470 -29.27 4.29 -18.76
C ALA A 470 -28.47 3.02 -19.08
N ASP A 471 -27.23 2.94 -18.60
CA ASP A 471 -26.30 1.85 -18.92
C ASP A 471 -26.04 0.89 -17.74
N THR A 472 -26.80 1.00 -16.64
CA THR A 472 -26.68 0.07 -15.50
C THR A 472 -27.20 -1.33 -15.83
N ASN A 473 -26.59 -2.35 -15.19
CA ASN A 473 -27.12 -3.71 -15.17
C ASN A 473 -27.92 -4.00 -13.85
N ALA A 474 -28.03 -3.01 -12.97
CA ALA A 474 -28.74 -3.17 -11.70
C ALA A 474 -30.23 -3.48 -11.94
N LYS A 475 -30.75 -4.43 -11.18
CA LYS A 475 -32.14 -4.85 -11.23
C LYS A 475 -32.74 -4.89 -9.84
N GLU A 476 -34.02 -4.54 -9.74
CA GLU A 476 -34.77 -4.68 -8.49
C GLU A 476 -34.80 -6.14 -8.03
N LEU A 477 -34.44 -6.38 -6.78
CA LEU A 477 -34.52 -7.68 -6.13
C LEU A 477 -35.68 -7.68 -5.14
N SER A 478 -36.51 -8.76 -5.17
CA SER A 478 -37.64 -8.87 -4.28
C SER A 478 -37.21 -9.18 -2.86
N ASN A 479 -37.68 -8.39 -1.90
CA ASN A 479 -37.47 -8.58 -0.47
C ASN A 479 -35.98 -8.69 -0.08
N ALA A 480 -35.11 -7.89 -0.73
CA ALA A 480 -33.67 -7.93 -0.60
C ALA A 480 -33.13 -6.82 0.31
N THR A 481 -32.14 -7.14 1.12
CA THR A 481 -31.37 -6.19 1.94
C THR A 481 -30.26 -5.54 1.15
N VAL A 482 -29.59 -4.52 1.70
CA VAL A 482 -28.38 -3.93 1.12
C VAL A 482 -27.32 -5.02 0.83
N VAL A 483 -27.10 -5.94 1.77
CA VAL A 483 -26.16 -7.05 1.60
C VAL A 483 -26.54 -7.99 0.46
N ASP A 484 -27.85 -8.25 0.27
CA ASP A 484 -28.31 -9.10 -0.83
C ASP A 484 -27.96 -8.54 -2.20
N TYR A 485 -28.10 -7.24 -2.38
CA TYR A 485 -27.70 -6.57 -3.61
C TYR A 485 -26.19 -6.62 -3.81
N LEU A 486 -25.39 -6.23 -2.80
CA LEU A 486 -23.93 -6.24 -2.90
C LEU A 486 -23.39 -7.65 -3.20
N VAL A 487 -23.90 -8.68 -2.53
CA VAL A 487 -23.56 -10.09 -2.77
C VAL A 487 -23.94 -10.51 -4.19
N SER A 488 -25.13 -10.16 -4.65
CA SER A 488 -25.57 -10.46 -6.02
C SER A 488 -24.67 -9.83 -7.06
N TRP A 489 -24.32 -8.55 -6.88
CA TRP A 489 -23.48 -7.80 -7.81
C TRP A 489 -22.05 -8.35 -7.88
N HIS A 490 -21.41 -8.62 -6.76
CA HIS A 490 -20.05 -9.18 -6.75
C HIS A 490 -20.03 -10.64 -7.26
N SER A 491 -20.98 -11.47 -6.87
CA SER A 491 -21.03 -12.87 -7.31
C SER A 491 -21.32 -13.01 -8.81
N TYR A 492 -21.94 -12.01 -9.44
CA TYR A 492 -22.14 -11.98 -10.89
C TYR A 492 -20.81 -12.09 -11.65
N TYR A 493 -19.78 -11.35 -11.22
CA TYR A 493 -18.47 -11.38 -11.87
C TYR A 493 -17.80 -12.76 -11.74
N VAL A 494 -17.98 -13.44 -10.60
CA VAL A 494 -17.49 -14.81 -10.42
C VAL A 494 -18.19 -15.76 -11.38
N ARG A 495 -19.52 -15.71 -11.42
CA ARG A 495 -20.34 -16.59 -12.28
C ARG A 495 -20.04 -16.38 -13.76
N LYS A 496 -19.82 -15.14 -14.17
CA LYS A 496 -19.62 -14.80 -15.58
C LYS A 496 -18.20 -15.08 -16.07
N PHE A 497 -17.20 -14.71 -15.28
CA PHE A 497 -15.80 -14.67 -15.72
C PHE A 497 -14.92 -15.78 -15.15
N GLY A 498 -15.36 -16.47 -14.09
CA GLY A 498 -14.57 -17.52 -13.45
C GLY A 498 -13.44 -17.00 -12.58
N ILE A 499 -13.63 -15.86 -11.93
CA ILE A 499 -12.69 -15.29 -10.95
C ILE A 499 -12.47 -16.30 -9.82
N ASP A 500 -11.22 -16.53 -9.42
CA ASP A 500 -10.84 -17.58 -8.47
C ASP A 500 -11.05 -17.18 -7.01
N GLY A 501 -11.06 -15.87 -6.74
CA GLY A 501 -11.26 -15.38 -5.39
C GLY A 501 -11.38 -13.87 -5.28
N PHE A 502 -11.61 -13.40 -4.05
CA PHE A 502 -11.65 -11.99 -3.70
C PHE A 502 -10.57 -11.61 -2.67
N ARG A 503 -10.03 -10.41 -2.84
CA ARG A 503 -9.49 -9.64 -1.73
C ARG A 503 -10.60 -8.73 -1.24
N CYS A 504 -10.91 -8.79 0.04
CA CYS A 504 -11.99 -8.03 0.64
C CYS A 504 -11.43 -6.83 1.40
N ASP A 505 -11.86 -5.66 0.96
CA ASP A 505 -11.47 -4.37 1.53
C ASP A 505 -12.20 -4.12 2.88
N THR A 506 -11.52 -3.43 3.81
CA THR A 506 -12.14 -2.91 5.05
C THR A 506 -13.01 -3.90 5.82
N VAL A 507 -12.52 -5.13 5.99
CA VAL A 507 -13.31 -6.28 6.51
C VAL A 507 -14.00 -5.99 7.85
N LYS A 508 -13.31 -5.30 8.77
CA LYS A 508 -13.85 -4.99 10.12
C LYS A 508 -14.99 -3.98 10.12
N HIS A 509 -15.18 -3.26 9.02
CA HIS A 509 -16.22 -2.24 8.87
C HIS A 509 -17.52 -2.78 8.21
N VAL A 510 -17.55 -4.07 7.90
CA VAL A 510 -18.71 -4.76 7.32
C VAL A 510 -19.12 -5.88 8.27
N ASP A 511 -20.41 -6.06 8.48
CA ASP A 511 -20.89 -7.11 9.35
C ASP A 511 -20.43 -8.50 8.87
N ALA A 512 -19.97 -9.33 9.80
CA ALA A 512 -19.35 -10.61 9.48
C ALA A 512 -20.26 -11.57 8.70
N TYR A 513 -21.58 -11.52 8.95
CA TYR A 513 -22.53 -12.34 8.19
C TYR A 513 -22.57 -11.99 6.70
N ALA A 514 -22.32 -10.72 6.36
CA ALA A 514 -22.30 -10.27 4.98
C ALA A 514 -21.14 -10.92 4.20
N TRP A 515 -19.98 -11.03 4.82
CA TRP A 515 -18.82 -11.74 4.24
C TRP A 515 -19.12 -13.23 4.04
N LYS A 516 -19.74 -13.87 5.04
CA LYS A 516 -20.14 -15.27 4.88
C LYS A 516 -21.09 -15.45 3.70
N LYS A 517 -22.07 -14.57 3.58
CA LYS A 517 -23.06 -14.59 2.50
C LYS A 517 -22.40 -14.40 1.13
N LEU A 518 -21.43 -13.48 1.04
CA LEU A 518 -20.65 -13.26 -0.17
C LEU A 518 -19.82 -14.52 -0.52
N HIS A 519 -19.12 -15.09 0.44
CA HIS A 519 -18.32 -16.30 0.22
C HIS A 519 -19.17 -17.48 -0.27
N ASP A 520 -20.32 -17.72 0.38
CA ASP A 520 -21.22 -18.82 0.02
C ASP A 520 -21.77 -18.63 -1.41
N SER A 521 -22.20 -17.42 -1.75
CA SER A 521 -22.72 -17.09 -3.10
C SER A 521 -21.63 -17.20 -4.17
N ALA A 522 -20.43 -16.66 -3.91
CA ALA A 522 -19.31 -16.72 -4.84
C ALA A 522 -18.79 -18.16 -5.03
N THR A 523 -18.84 -18.98 -3.97
CA THR A 523 -18.49 -20.41 -4.05
C THR A 523 -19.43 -21.18 -4.99
N VAL A 524 -20.75 -20.92 -4.88
CA VAL A 524 -21.74 -21.47 -5.80
C VAL A 524 -21.48 -20.99 -7.21
N ALA A 525 -21.28 -19.68 -7.39
CA ALA A 525 -21.04 -19.06 -8.69
C ALA A 525 -19.79 -19.65 -9.40
N LEU A 526 -18.68 -19.83 -8.68
CA LEU A 526 -17.46 -20.43 -9.25
C LEU A 526 -17.67 -21.90 -9.61
N LYS A 527 -18.39 -22.66 -8.77
CA LYS A 527 -18.73 -24.05 -9.04
C LYS A 527 -19.56 -24.20 -10.32
N GLU A 528 -20.56 -23.33 -10.50
CA GLU A 528 -21.39 -23.26 -11.70
C GLU A 528 -20.50 -22.94 -12.93
N TRP A 529 -19.68 -21.89 -12.84
CA TRP A 529 -18.79 -21.54 -13.94
C TRP A 529 -17.83 -22.67 -14.31
N LYS A 530 -17.21 -23.34 -13.34
CA LYS A 530 -16.31 -24.50 -13.58
C LYS A 530 -17.03 -25.66 -14.25
N ALA A 531 -18.27 -25.91 -13.92
CA ALA A 531 -19.10 -26.94 -14.55
C ALA A 531 -19.42 -26.62 -16.02
N GLU A 532 -19.69 -25.35 -16.32
CA GLU A 532 -19.99 -24.85 -17.65
C GLU A 532 -18.74 -24.67 -18.52
N ASN A 533 -17.56 -24.52 -17.89
CA ASN A 533 -16.29 -24.24 -18.57
C ASN A 533 -15.20 -25.29 -18.24
N PRO A 534 -15.44 -26.60 -18.49
CA PRO A 534 -14.51 -27.67 -18.05
C PRO A 534 -13.14 -27.61 -18.72
N THR A 535 -13.03 -26.95 -19.89
CA THR A 535 -11.76 -26.79 -20.62
C THR A 535 -10.98 -25.53 -20.25
N LYS A 536 -11.63 -24.58 -19.56
CA LYS A 536 -11.00 -23.32 -19.12
C LYS A 536 -10.60 -23.33 -17.65
N LYS A 537 -11.29 -24.13 -16.81
CA LYS A 537 -10.97 -24.22 -15.39
C LYS A 537 -9.54 -24.72 -15.17
N LEU A 538 -8.85 -24.16 -14.19
CA LEU A 538 -7.48 -24.56 -13.81
C LEU A 538 -7.45 -25.79 -12.90
N ASP A 539 -8.43 -25.89 -12.01
CA ASP A 539 -8.53 -26.89 -10.95
C ASP A 539 -9.99 -26.97 -10.43
N ASP A 540 -10.18 -27.76 -9.38
CA ASP A 540 -11.46 -27.88 -8.68
C ASP A 540 -11.42 -27.24 -7.28
N LEU A 541 -10.45 -26.35 -7.01
CA LEU A 541 -10.38 -25.64 -5.74
C LEU A 541 -11.64 -24.76 -5.52
N PRO A 542 -12.11 -24.65 -4.28
CA PRO A 542 -13.23 -23.76 -3.96
C PRO A 542 -12.83 -22.29 -4.10
N PHE A 543 -13.84 -21.43 -4.09
CA PHE A 543 -13.63 -19.99 -4.09
C PHE A 543 -12.81 -19.53 -2.89
N PHE A 544 -11.89 -18.58 -3.12
CA PHE A 544 -10.96 -18.13 -2.11
C PHE A 544 -11.24 -16.68 -1.69
N MET A 545 -11.16 -16.38 -0.40
CA MET A 545 -11.23 -15.01 0.12
C MET A 545 -10.05 -14.70 1.05
N VAL A 546 -9.37 -13.60 0.78
CA VAL A 546 -8.40 -12.97 1.67
C VAL A 546 -8.92 -11.61 2.14
N GLY A 547 -8.90 -11.36 3.45
CA GLY A 547 -9.47 -10.16 4.05
C GLY A 547 -8.43 -9.16 4.50
N GLU A 548 -8.75 -7.87 4.33
CA GLU A 548 -8.02 -6.79 4.98
C GLU A 548 -8.71 -6.44 6.31
N VAL A 549 -8.09 -6.88 7.41
CA VAL A 549 -8.38 -6.36 8.74
C VAL A 549 -7.21 -5.45 9.12
N TYR A 550 -7.40 -4.14 8.98
CA TYR A 550 -6.30 -3.18 9.10
C TYR A 550 -5.55 -3.31 10.42
N ASP A 551 -4.21 -3.33 10.34
CA ASP A 551 -3.23 -3.52 11.44
C ASP A 551 -3.27 -4.91 12.11
N GLN A 552 -4.03 -5.88 11.61
CA GLN A 552 -4.02 -7.23 12.14
C GLN A 552 -2.81 -8.02 11.62
N GLY A 553 -2.17 -8.76 12.53
CA GLY A 553 -1.07 -9.65 12.22
C GLY A 553 -1.49 -11.11 12.14
N VAL A 554 -0.60 -12.02 12.56
CA VAL A 554 -0.77 -13.48 12.46
C VAL A 554 -1.64 -13.98 13.62
N VAL A 555 -2.95 -13.80 13.48
CA VAL A 555 -3.97 -14.23 14.43
C VAL A 555 -5.13 -14.91 13.69
N LYS A 556 -5.51 -16.10 14.11
CA LYS A 556 -6.72 -16.80 13.65
C LYS A 556 -7.91 -16.30 14.45
N ASP A 557 -8.52 -15.18 13.99
CA ASP A 557 -9.72 -14.66 14.61
C ASP A 557 -10.95 -15.43 14.12
N PRO A 558 -11.67 -16.14 15.01
CA PRO A 558 -12.86 -16.89 14.64
C PRO A 558 -13.94 -16.03 13.99
N LEU A 559 -13.99 -14.73 14.30
CA LEU A 559 -14.96 -13.82 13.71
C LEU A 559 -14.85 -13.79 12.19
N TRP A 560 -13.63 -13.83 11.65
CA TRP A 560 -13.41 -13.79 10.21
C TRP A 560 -13.31 -15.17 9.57
N PHE A 561 -12.53 -16.08 10.19
CA PHE A 561 -12.32 -17.41 9.63
C PHE A 561 -13.57 -18.30 9.65
N ASN A 562 -14.55 -18.06 10.54
CA ASN A 562 -15.85 -18.73 10.50
C ASN A 562 -16.84 -18.07 9.53
N ASN A 563 -16.49 -16.88 8.98
CA ASN A 563 -17.34 -16.11 8.08
C ASN A 563 -16.77 -15.96 6.67
N GLY A 564 -16.10 -17.01 6.17
CA GLY A 564 -15.75 -17.17 4.76
C GLY A 564 -14.30 -16.86 4.39
N PHE A 565 -13.48 -16.35 5.29
CA PHE A 565 -12.08 -16.07 4.99
C PHE A 565 -11.20 -17.31 5.20
N GLN A 566 -10.26 -17.52 4.27
CA GLN A 566 -9.21 -18.53 4.38
C GLN A 566 -7.86 -17.92 4.69
N SER A 567 -7.74 -16.59 4.52
CA SER A 567 -6.51 -15.83 4.78
C SER A 567 -6.82 -14.39 5.17
N LEU A 568 -5.91 -13.78 5.91
CA LEU A 568 -5.94 -12.34 6.18
C LEU A 568 -4.61 -11.69 5.78
N ILE A 569 -4.65 -10.41 5.40
CA ILE A 569 -3.44 -9.62 5.14
C ILE A 569 -2.66 -9.46 6.45
N ASN A 570 -1.36 -9.74 6.41
CA ASN A 570 -0.47 -9.72 7.56
C ASN A 570 0.28 -8.39 7.68
N PHE A 571 -0.21 -7.49 8.51
CA PHE A 571 0.40 -6.19 8.76
C PHE A 571 1.66 -6.24 9.65
N ASP A 572 1.91 -7.34 10.36
CA ASP A 572 3.07 -7.46 11.26
C ASP A 572 4.39 -7.51 10.49
N TYR A 573 4.46 -8.30 9.41
CA TYR A 573 5.74 -8.54 8.76
C TYR A 573 6.37 -7.29 8.17
N GLN A 574 5.58 -6.36 7.64
CA GLN A 574 6.13 -5.10 7.14
C GLN A 574 6.90 -4.32 8.22
N LYS A 575 6.49 -4.44 9.50
CA LYS A 575 7.16 -3.81 10.65
C LYS A 575 8.52 -4.46 10.92
N GLU A 576 8.64 -5.77 10.70
CA GLU A 576 9.84 -6.60 10.96
C GLU A 576 10.82 -6.58 9.78
N ALA A 577 10.32 -6.37 8.55
CA ALA A 577 11.04 -6.56 7.28
C ALA A 577 12.40 -5.83 7.18
N THR A 578 12.51 -4.63 7.75
CA THR A 578 13.75 -3.84 7.72
C THR A 578 14.88 -4.50 8.51
N VAL A 579 14.57 -5.02 9.68
CA VAL A 579 15.52 -5.72 10.55
C VAL A 579 15.93 -7.04 9.90
N ASP A 580 14.96 -7.77 9.36
CA ASP A 580 15.19 -9.06 8.72
C ASP A 580 15.99 -8.94 7.41
N ALA A 581 15.81 -7.85 6.66
CA ALA A 581 16.61 -7.51 5.49
C ALA A 581 18.08 -7.20 5.86
N GLN A 582 18.33 -6.64 7.04
CA GLN A 582 19.68 -6.40 7.54
C GLN A 582 20.36 -7.69 8.00
N CYS A 583 19.60 -8.60 8.59
CA CYS A 583 20.12 -9.87 9.04
C CYS A 583 19.03 -10.95 9.00
N MET A 584 19.11 -11.85 8.04
CA MET A 584 18.11 -12.93 7.87
C MET A 584 17.93 -13.79 9.13
N ALA A 585 18.94 -13.86 10.01
CA ALA A 585 18.84 -14.59 11.27
C ALA A 585 17.81 -13.96 12.24
N SER A 586 17.49 -12.69 12.09
CA SER A 586 16.44 -12.01 12.86
C SER A 586 15.05 -12.54 12.53
N ALA A 587 14.83 -12.98 11.29
CA ALA A 587 13.55 -13.52 10.83
C ALA A 587 13.18 -14.88 11.49
N GLU A 588 14.09 -15.52 12.25
CA GLU A 588 13.84 -16.81 12.89
C GLU A 588 12.56 -16.82 13.75
N THR A 589 12.32 -15.73 14.47
CA THR A 589 11.11 -15.58 15.31
C THR A 589 9.84 -15.56 14.47
N ALA A 590 9.83 -14.80 13.38
CA ALA A 590 8.73 -14.75 12.42
C ALA A 590 8.55 -16.13 11.75
N TYR A 591 9.63 -16.73 11.27
CA TYR A 591 9.58 -18.06 10.61
C TYR A 591 8.98 -19.14 11.51
N ALA A 592 9.43 -19.22 12.76
CA ALA A 592 8.91 -20.21 13.71
C ALA A 592 7.44 -19.96 14.08
N ARG A 593 7.09 -18.68 14.34
CA ARG A 593 5.72 -18.24 14.67
C ARG A 593 4.76 -18.52 13.52
N TYR A 594 5.12 -18.12 12.30
CA TYR A 594 4.25 -18.24 11.13
C TYR A 594 4.12 -19.72 10.71
N ALA A 595 5.21 -20.51 10.71
CA ALA A 595 5.12 -21.92 10.41
C ALA A 595 4.21 -22.68 11.37
N LYS A 596 4.24 -22.34 12.67
CA LYS A 596 3.32 -22.90 13.67
C LYS A 596 1.87 -22.47 13.38
N ALA A 597 1.65 -21.22 13.00
CA ALA A 597 0.31 -20.68 12.76
C ALA A 597 -0.32 -21.29 11.51
N VAL A 598 0.39 -21.34 10.37
CA VAL A 598 -0.15 -21.90 9.11
C VAL A 598 -0.25 -23.43 9.13
N ALA A 599 0.30 -24.10 10.13
CA ALA A 599 0.07 -25.53 10.35
C ALA A 599 -1.34 -25.81 10.91
N ASP A 600 -2.04 -24.79 11.41
CA ASP A 600 -3.44 -24.92 11.83
C ASP A 600 -4.35 -24.98 10.59
N PRO A 601 -5.10 -26.07 10.39
CA PRO A 601 -5.97 -26.23 9.22
C PRO A 601 -6.97 -25.06 9.07
N GLY A 602 -7.08 -24.57 7.83
CA GLY A 602 -8.00 -23.47 7.50
C GLY A 602 -7.52 -22.10 8.00
N PHE A 603 -6.22 -21.95 8.28
CA PHE A 603 -5.61 -20.66 8.60
C PHE A 603 -4.44 -20.34 7.65
N ASN A 604 -4.42 -19.14 7.12
CA ASN A 604 -3.27 -18.60 6.41
C ASN A 604 -3.18 -17.09 6.56
N VAL A 605 -2.06 -16.52 6.16
CA VAL A 605 -1.83 -15.09 6.10
C VAL A 605 -1.12 -14.70 4.82
N LEU A 606 -1.45 -13.53 4.28
CA LEU A 606 -0.81 -12.93 3.12
C LEU A 606 0.17 -11.85 3.60
N SER A 607 1.46 -12.20 3.66
CA SER A 607 2.51 -11.30 4.12
C SER A 607 3.03 -10.42 2.99
N TYR A 608 3.48 -9.20 3.33
CA TYR A 608 3.98 -8.21 2.37
C TYR A 608 5.05 -7.31 2.99
N ILE A 609 5.85 -6.63 2.15
CA ILE A 609 6.81 -5.58 2.56
C ILE A 609 6.42 -4.20 2.05
N SER A 610 5.67 -4.14 0.96
CA SER A 610 5.12 -2.91 0.37
C SER A 610 3.64 -3.05 0.08
N SER A 611 2.88 -1.96 0.21
CA SER A 611 1.49 -1.90 -0.20
C SER A 611 1.11 -0.51 -0.69
N HIS A 612 -0.09 -0.40 -1.25
CA HIS A 612 -0.65 0.85 -1.76
C HIS A 612 -1.12 1.82 -0.65
N ASP A 613 -1.15 1.36 0.62
CA ASP A 613 -1.65 2.15 1.77
C ASP A 613 -0.57 2.44 2.82
N THR A 614 0.51 1.69 2.85
CA THR A 614 1.48 1.77 3.95
C THR A 614 2.83 2.35 3.53
N LYS A 615 3.61 1.63 2.72
CA LYS A 615 4.91 2.11 2.22
C LYS A 615 5.38 1.37 0.96
N LEU A 616 6.36 1.94 0.25
CA LEU A 616 7.21 1.26 -0.72
C LEU A 616 8.58 1.01 -0.09
N PHE A 617 8.91 -0.25 0.17
CA PHE A 617 10.15 -0.61 0.87
C PHE A 617 11.40 -0.10 0.14
N PHE A 618 11.47 -0.31 -1.20
CA PHE A 618 12.60 0.19 -2.00
C PHE A 618 12.76 1.71 -1.93
N SER A 619 11.66 2.46 -1.96
CA SER A 619 11.71 3.92 -1.93
C SER A 619 12.32 4.48 -0.65
N ASP A 620 12.14 3.79 0.47
CA ASP A 620 12.68 4.21 1.75
C ASP A 620 14.21 4.15 1.77
N TYR A 621 14.81 3.14 1.11
CA TYR A 621 16.24 2.88 1.18
C TYR A 621 16.99 3.13 -0.13
N GLN A 622 16.35 2.97 -1.28
CA GLN A 622 16.91 3.11 -2.63
C GLN A 622 18.24 2.36 -2.80
N ASP A 623 18.27 1.13 -2.26
CA ASP A 623 19.44 0.26 -2.23
C ASP A 623 19.06 -1.11 -2.77
N PHE A 624 19.60 -1.48 -3.93
CA PHE A 624 19.26 -2.73 -4.62
C PHE A 624 19.73 -3.97 -3.85
N ASP A 625 20.89 -3.92 -3.20
CA ASP A 625 21.39 -5.05 -2.41
C ASP A 625 20.57 -5.22 -1.14
N PHE A 626 20.11 -4.11 -0.53
CA PHE A 626 19.19 -4.17 0.60
C PHE A 626 17.83 -4.73 0.20
N GLN A 627 17.31 -4.35 -0.97
CA GLN A 627 16.07 -4.91 -1.52
C GLN A 627 16.18 -6.41 -1.81
N LYS A 628 17.32 -6.90 -2.32
CA LYS A 628 17.59 -8.34 -2.48
C LYS A 628 17.60 -9.07 -1.14
N ARG A 629 18.24 -8.47 -0.11
CA ARG A 629 18.23 -9.06 1.24
C ARG A 629 16.83 -9.07 1.85
N ALA A 630 16.01 -8.04 1.58
CA ALA A 630 14.60 -8.06 1.96
C ALA A 630 13.85 -9.23 1.28
N ALA A 631 14.08 -9.45 -0.01
CA ALA A 631 13.52 -10.59 -0.72
C ALA A 631 13.97 -11.94 -0.12
N ASN A 632 15.26 -12.08 0.27
CA ASN A 632 15.78 -13.28 0.91
C ASN A 632 15.01 -13.65 2.18
N SER A 633 14.68 -12.67 3.00
CA SER A 633 13.94 -12.91 4.24
C SER A 633 12.44 -13.05 3.98
N PHE A 634 11.86 -12.17 3.18
CA PHE A 634 10.44 -12.08 2.91
C PHE A 634 9.90 -13.29 2.13
N LEU A 635 10.54 -13.65 1.01
CA LEU A 635 10.06 -14.75 0.16
C LEU A 635 10.28 -16.12 0.78
N MET A 636 11.02 -16.22 1.87
CA MET A 636 11.15 -17.44 2.67
C MET A 636 10.16 -17.51 3.83
N LEU A 637 9.17 -16.63 3.93
CA LEU A 637 8.12 -16.72 4.96
C LEU A 637 7.22 -17.92 4.76
N PRO A 638 6.75 -18.55 5.85
CA PRO A 638 5.60 -19.46 5.81
C PRO A 638 4.32 -18.70 5.43
N GLY A 639 3.38 -19.42 4.80
CA GLY A 639 2.13 -18.85 4.29
C GLY A 639 2.29 -18.18 2.92
N GLN A 640 1.31 -17.38 2.56
CA GLN A 640 1.26 -16.65 1.30
C GLN A 640 2.16 -15.41 1.33
N VAL A 641 2.66 -15.01 0.17
CA VAL A 641 3.43 -13.77 0.01
C VAL A 641 2.84 -12.90 -1.10
N GLN A 642 2.81 -11.59 -0.85
CA GLN A 642 2.35 -10.59 -1.81
C GLN A 642 3.51 -9.75 -2.28
N THR A 643 3.80 -9.78 -3.58
CA THR A 643 4.67 -8.80 -4.24
C THR A 643 3.80 -7.64 -4.70
N TYR A 644 4.01 -6.46 -4.14
CA TYR A 644 3.39 -5.24 -4.64
C TYR A 644 4.14 -4.77 -5.89
N TYR A 645 3.42 -4.48 -6.98
CA TYR A 645 4.04 -4.22 -8.30
C TYR A 645 5.21 -3.25 -8.19
N GLY A 646 6.33 -3.67 -8.74
CA GLY A 646 7.59 -2.93 -8.71
C GLY A 646 8.49 -3.15 -7.48
N ASP A 647 8.11 -3.99 -6.50
CA ASP A 647 9.03 -4.44 -5.45
C ASP A 647 10.24 -5.16 -6.05
N GLU A 648 9.98 -5.98 -7.06
CA GLU A 648 10.97 -6.77 -7.80
C GLU A 648 11.83 -5.95 -8.75
N SER A 649 11.40 -4.73 -9.08
CA SER A 649 12.09 -3.87 -10.05
C SER A 649 12.64 -2.57 -9.46
N GLY A 650 12.47 -2.36 -8.15
CA GLY A 650 12.95 -1.15 -7.49
C GLY A 650 12.16 0.10 -7.86
N ARG A 651 10.83 -0.01 -7.94
CA ARG A 651 9.92 1.12 -8.20
C ARG A 651 9.99 2.14 -7.06
N LYS A 652 9.94 3.42 -7.43
CA LYS A 652 10.03 4.54 -6.50
C LYS A 652 8.67 5.24 -6.34
N LEU A 653 8.57 6.05 -5.30
CA LEU A 653 7.46 6.99 -5.13
C LEU A 653 7.36 7.93 -6.34
N MET A 654 6.20 8.50 -6.56
CA MET A 654 6.02 9.55 -7.57
C MET A 654 6.99 10.72 -7.34
N LYS A 655 7.47 11.32 -8.42
CA LYS A 655 8.48 12.41 -8.38
C LYS A 655 7.95 13.67 -7.72
N HIS A 656 6.69 14.01 -7.96
CA HIS A 656 6.04 15.18 -7.39
C HIS A 656 5.17 14.71 -6.24
N GLY A 657 5.77 14.77 -5.06
CA GLY A 657 5.29 14.25 -3.82
C GLY A 657 3.80 14.30 -3.61
N GLY A 658 3.19 13.15 -3.59
CA GLY A 658 1.83 12.98 -3.20
C GLY A 658 1.66 13.14 -1.71
N TYR A 659 0.49 13.57 -1.37
CA TYR A 659 0.01 13.55 -0.01
C TYR A 659 -0.35 12.10 0.35
N MET A 660 0.22 11.56 1.45
CA MET A 660 -0.13 10.24 1.99
C MET A 660 0.10 9.07 1.01
N ASP A 661 -0.90 8.20 0.85
CA ASP A 661 -0.86 6.94 0.09
C ASP A 661 -0.79 7.13 -1.44
N GLN A 662 -1.29 8.26 -1.99
CA GLN A 662 -1.23 8.50 -3.44
C GLN A 662 0.20 8.39 -4.00
N SER A 663 1.20 8.82 -3.23
CA SER A 663 2.61 8.71 -3.65
C SER A 663 3.11 7.28 -3.79
N LEU A 664 2.46 6.30 -3.08
CA LEU A 664 2.77 4.87 -3.12
C LEU A 664 2.24 4.21 -4.40
N ARG A 665 1.37 4.91 -5.14
CA ARG A 665 0.63 4.45 -6.30
C ARG A 665 1.21 5.01 -7.60
N SER A 666 2.56 5.11 -7.66
CA SER A 666 3.30 5.50 -8.87
C SER A 666 3.15 4.45 -9.98
N ASP A 667 3.39 4.85 -11.22
CA ASP A 667 3.38 3.93 -12.35
C ASP A 667 4.47 2.87 -12.23
N MET A 668 4.21 1.68 -12.82
CA MET A 668 5.22 0.64 -12.92
C MET A 668 6.40 1.14 -13.75
N ASN A 669 7.61 0.95 -13.25
CA ASN A 669 8.83 1.47 -13.84
C ASN A 669 9.35 0.61 -15.03
N TRP A 670 8.48 0.35 -16.02
CA TRP A 670 8.79 -0.47 -17.20
C TRP A 670 10.04 0.00 -17.94
N ASN A 671 10.30 1.30 -17.99
CA ASN A 671 11.46 1.89 -18.65
C ASN A 671 12.79 1.58 -17.95
N ASP A 672 12.73 1.10 -16.71
CA ASP A 672 13.92 0.80 -15.90
C ASP A 672 14.28 -0.69 -15.88
N ILE A 673 13.36 -1.60 -16.19
CA ILE A 673 13.52 -3.05 -15.99
C ILE A 673 14.72 -3.65 -16.73
N SER A 674 15.18 -3.02 -17.81
CA SER A 674 16.35 -3.43 -18.60
C SER A 674 17.69 -2.88 -18.04
N LYS A 675 17.66 -1.93 -17.10
CA LYS A 675 18.86 -1.44 -16.45
C LYS A 675 19.48 -2.54 -15.60
N ALA A 676 20.81 -2.60 -15.53
CA ALA A 676 21.51 -3.72 -14.91
C ALA A 676 21.10 -4.01 -13.47
N GLU A 677 20.92 -2.98 -12.64
CA GLU A 677 20.52 -3.12 -11.24
C GLU A 677 19.07 -3.63 -11.11
N ASN A 678 18.14 -3.06 -11.90
CA ASN A 678 16.73 -3.47 -11.91
C ASN A 678 16.59 -4.91 -12.45
N ALA A 679 17.25 -5.24 -13.58
CA ALA A 679 17.25 -6.58 -14.14
C ALA A 679 17.86 -7.61 -13.16
N GLY A 680 18.92 -7.24 -12.46
CA GLY A 680 19.55 -8.07 -11.42
C GLY A 680 18.61 -8.32 -10.23
N LEU A 681 17.82 -7.31 -9.82
CA LEU A 681 16.83 -7.45 -8.77
C LEU A 681 15.66 -8.36 -9.21
N ILE A 682 15.13 -8.15 -10.44
CA ILE A 682 14.06 -8.98 -11.03
C ILE A 682 14.50 -10.45 -11.10
N ALA A 683 15.71 -10.71 -11.58
CA ALA A 683 16.26 -12.06 -11.65
C ALA A 683 16.37 -12.72 -10.27
N HIS A 684 16.78 -11.95 -9.26
CA HIS A 684 16.87 -12.41 -7.88
C HIS A 684 15.49 -12.79 -7.32
N TRP A 685 14.50 -11.90 -7.43
CA TRP A 685 13.12 -12.16 -6.99
C TRP A 685 12.53 -13.39 -7.70
N SER A 686 12.73 -13.50 -9.01
CA SER A 686 12.27 -14.63 -9.81
C SER A 686 12.82 -15.96 -9.30
N LYS A 687 14.12 -16.04 -9.00
CA LYS A 687 14.72 -17.28 -8.46
C LYS A 687 14.11 -17.70 -7.13
N LEU A 688 13.87 -16.75 -6.22
CA LEU A 688 13.26 -17.02 -4.92
C LEU A 688 11.79 -17.44 -5.04
N GLN A 689 11.02 -16.75 -5.87
CA GLN A 689 9.60 -17.10 -6.10
C GLN A 689 9.45 -18.47 -6.77
N LYS A 690 10.28 -18.78 -7.76
CA LYS A 690 10.28 -20.10 -8.43
C LYS A 690 10.66 -21.22 -7.47
N PHE A 691 11.58 -20.98 -6.54
CA PHE A 691 11.90 -21.95 -5.48
C PHE A 691 10.67 -22.26 -4.63
N ARG A 692 9.85 -21.26 -4.29
CA ARG A 692 8.57 -21.47 -3.59
C ARG A 692 7.58 -22.29 -4.40
N LEU A 693 7.48 -22.05 -5.73
CA LEU A 693 6.55 -22.79 -6.60
C LEU A 693 6.88 -24.30 -6.66
N VAL A 694 8.16 -24.61 -6.59
CA VAL A 694 8.66 -25.98 -6.64
C VAL A 694 8.58 -26.67 -5.27
N HIS A 695 8.73 -25.90 -4.18
CA HIS A 695 8.84 -26.40 -2.81
C HIS A 695 7.73 -25.90 -1.89
N PRO A 696 6.57 -26.59 -1.83
CA PRO A 696 5.52 -26.26 -0.86
C PRO A 696 6.00 -26.25 0.61
N ALA A 697 7.09 -26.97 0.90
CA ALA A 697 7.71 -26.94 2.22
C ALA A 697 8.14 -25.55 2.66
N VAL A 698 8.44 -24.61 1.73
CA VAL A 698 8.80 -23.24 2.08
C VAL A 698 7.63 -22.54 2.79
N ALA A 699 6.41 -22.71 2.30
CA ALA A 699 5.22 -22.05 2.85
C ALA A 699 4.52 -22.84 3.96
N GLU A 700 4.47 -24.17 3.84
CA GLU A 700 3.61 -25.03 4.66
C GLU A 700 4.39 -26.08 5.47
N GLY A 701 5.72 -26.09 5.38
CA GLY A 701 6.56 -27.09 6.02
C GLY A 701 6.79 -26.83 7.51
N THR A 702 6.96 -27.90 8.27
CA THR A 702 7.44 -27.80 9.66
C THR A 702 8.82 -27.17 9.69
N HIS A 703 8.94 -26.06 10.42
CA HIS A 703 10.16 -25.27 10.51
C HIS A 703 11.08 -25.75 11.62
N THR A 704 12.38 -25.84 11.33
CA THR A 704 13.41 -26.20 12.31
C THR A 704 14.68 -25.42 12.03
N ARG A 705 15.13 -24.57 12.94
CA ARG A 705 16.47 -23.98 12.88
C ARG A 705 17.52 -25.08 13.08
N ILE A 706 18.46 -25.22 12.17
CA ILE A 706 19.50 -26.25 12.19
C ILE A 706 20.89 -25.69 12.50
N SER A 707 21.10 -24.38 12.29
CA SER A 707 22.36 -23.69 12.62
C SER A 707 22.12 -22.23 13.00
N LYS A 708 22.98 -21.72 13.88
CA LYS A 708 23.04 -20.30 14.19
C LYS A 708 24.09 -19.58 13.34
N LYS A 709 25.22 -20.26 13.04
CA LYS A 709 26.38 -19.72 12.28
C LYS A 709 26.96 -20.81 11.37
N PRO A 710 26.84 -20.69 10.03
CA PRO A 710 25.92 -19.75 9.36
C PRO A 710 24.47 -20.00 9.80
N TYR A 711 23.66 -18.96 9.77
CA TYR A 711 22.22 -19.13 10.03
C TYR A 711 21.61 -20.07 9.01
N ALA A 712 20.92 -21.10 9.47
CA ALA A 712 20.25 -22.03 8.57
C ALA A 712 19.03 -22.69 9.23
N PHE A 713 18.01 -22.91 8.43
CA PHE A 713 16.82 -23.65 8.82
C PHE A 713 16.45 -24.72 7.78
N MET A 714 15.69 -25.70 8.23
CA MET A 714 15.09 -26.73 7.40
C MET A 714 13.58 -26.62 7.46
N ARG A 715 12.90 -26.87 6.33
CA ARG A 715 11.45 -27.08 6.29
C ARG A 715 11.11 -28.37 5.59
N VAL A 716 10.09 -29.05 6.10
CA VAL A 716 9.66 -30.38 5.62
C VAL A 716 8.15 -30.41 5.50
N LYS A 717 7.65 -30.80 4.32
CA LYS A 717 6.24 -31.10 4.04
C LYS A 717 6.17 -32.43 3.29
N GLY A 718 5.79 -33.52 3.99
CA GLY A 718 5.81 -34.85 3.39
C GLY A 718 7.21 -35.24 2.90
N LYS A 719 7.33 -35.48 1.60
CA LYS A 719 8.63 -35.82 0.96
C LYS A 719 9.42 -34.57 0.50
N ASP A 720 8.78 -33.43 0.47
CA ASP A 720 9.43 -32.17 0.12
C ASP A 720 10.24 -31.64 1.29
N LYS A 721 11.52 -31.34 1.04
CA LYS A 721 12.48 -30.97 2.08
C LYS A 721 13.47 -29.96 1.52
N VAL A 722 13.58 -28.84 2.20
CA VAL A 722 14.51 -27.77 1.84
C VAL A 722 15.34 -27.34 3.04
N VAL A 723 16.55 -26.86 2.75
CA VAL A 723 17.39 -26.15 3.73
C VAL A 723 17.74 -24.79 3.14
N VAL A 724 17.43 -23.73 3.88
CA VAL A 724 17.81 -22.37 3.52
C VAL A 724 18.91 -21.92 4.48
N ALA A 725 19.98 -21.37 3.94
CA ALA A 725 21.09 -20.86 4.74
C ALA A 725 21.51 -19.47 4.30
N SER A 726 21.92 -18.64 5.23
CA SER A 726 22.47 -17.30 5.00
C SER A 726 23.90 -17.23 5.49
N ALA A 727 24.78 -16.76 4.61
CA ALA A 727 26.19 -16.50 4.94
C ALA A 727 26.36 -15.25 5.79
N GLY A 728 25.30 -14.44 5.94
CA GLY A 728 25.36 -13.14 6.54
C GLY A 728 25.47 -12.00 5.52
N ARG A 729 25.77 -10.81 5.99
CA ARG A 729 25.88 -9.58 5.18
C ARG A 729 27.30 -9.41 4.63
N LYS A 730 27.46 -8.98 3.37
CA LYS A 730 28.77 -8.55 2.81
C LYS A 730 29.35 -7.35 3.53
#